data_bcdab8c0a8bf0b561a1429988fa594bc
#
_entry.id   bcdab8c0a8bf0b561a1429988fa594bc
#
_cell.length_a   1.000
_cell.length_b   1.000
_cell.length_c   1.000
_cell.angle_alpha   90.00
_cell.angle_beta   90.00
_cell.angle_gamma   90.00
#
_symmetry.space_group_name_H-M   'P 1'
#
loop_
_entity.id
_entity.type
_entity.pdbx_description
1 polymer ?
#
loop_
_entity_poly.entity_id
_entity_poly.type
_entity_poly.pdbx_seq_one_letter_code
_entity_poly.pdbx_strand_id
1 'polypeptide(L)'
;MKKKETEYLGDLIGVDVGGTFTDLVRLDQKTGKVRLSKVASTLENQAFGVMHSLAEAETNLNDVALVVHGTTTTTNAVLERKLSLTGLITTAGFRDVLELGRRTRPQPYGMKGHFLPIIPRDLRFEIGERMDYGGRVLSPLDECAVRAAGKRLLDLGVEAVVVHFLHAYANPKHELRAAEILAEFWPNEYITTGHSLLSESREFERGVTAAVNASVQPILKRYITRLDEELAAGGYTGELLVMNGNGGTVSAKQVVREAAKTVMSGPASGVIAAAYTGSAAGRPNLITYDMGGTSTDVALIREGEPSVSNEIELEYAMPIHVPMVDVRTIGAGGGSIAKVNDAGLLEVGPQSAGANPGPICYGLGGSEPTISDANLLLGRLDVNKLKSVSEPVDLDHIRAIFQKKLGDPLNVDSETAAAAVLQVAITRMAGATRMVSVSLGEDPRDFSLFAFGGAGPMHASALARELGIPEVLVPARPGITNALGCIVADLKHDFVRTINSPLNLADMQEIAAILKAQRDEGLELIRQEPVSIEETRVAHSLDMQFVGQTHILQVSLPKDQINRESIQLAFDEAYFGRFRVRLPEIRAQIVNIKTTVTGRRASICLDGLIDPAGRARSLTKAQIGTRPVWFNGCWQDTQVFDREALPLDAKIKGPAVLEQMDTVVLIEPGDEAVSDKDGNILVTLGVAE
;
A
#
# COMPACT_ATOMS: atom_id res chain seq x y z
N MET A 1 -6.70 15.92 42.54
CA MET A 1 -6.09 15.61 41.22
C MET A 1 -6.42 16.76 40.28
N LYS A 2 -5.44 17.62 39.98
CA LYS A 2 -5.60 18.68 38.96
C LYS A 2 -5.67 17.98 37.58
N LYS A 3 -6.76 18.20 36.82
CA LYS A 3 -6.82 17.92 35.38
C LYS A 3 -5.61 18.65 34.77
N LYS A 4 -4.66 17.92 34.17
CA LYS A 4 -3.73 18.49 33.22
C LYS A 4 -4.60 19.08 32.11
N GLU A 5 -4.58 20.40 31.95
CA GLU A 5 -5.05 21.05 30.75
C GLU A 5 -4.30 20.40 29.60
N THR A 6 -5.04 19.75 28.71
CA THR A 6 -4.49 19.19 27.46
C THR A 6 -4.04 20.41 26.65
N GLU A 7 -2.75 20.58 26.50
CA GLU A 7 -2.17 21.60 25.63
C GLU A 7 -2.76 21.37 24.23
N TYR A 8 -3.37 22.39 23.65
CA TYR A 8 -3.92 22.35 22.29
C TYR A 8 -2.75 22.21 21.31
N LEU A 9 -2.68 21.06 20.66
CA LEU A 9 -1.60 20.71 19.74
C LEU A 9 -1.85 21.18 18.29
N GLY A 10 -3.00 21.79 17.99
CA GLY A 10 -3.39 22.20 16.62
C GLY A 10 -4.08 21.08 15.83
N ASP A 11 -4.43 21.37 14.58
CA ASP A 11 -5.11 20.43 13.69
C ASP A 11 -4.16 19.34 13.19
N LEU A 12 -4.68 18.14 12.95
CA LEU A 12 -3.98 17.07 12.25
C LEU A 12 -4.51 16.96 10.82
N ILE A 13 -3.59 16.89 9.88
CA ILE A 13 -3.91 16.74 8.45
C ILE A 13 -3.33 15.41 7.95
N GLY A 14 -4.20 14.58 7.35
CA GLY A 14 -3.78 13.44 6.54
C GLY A 14 -4.08 13.70 5.08
N VAL A 15 -3.10 13.55 4.22
CA VAL A 15 -3.27 13.71 2.77
C VAL A 15 -2.77 12.47 2.07
N ASP A 16 -3.59 11.91 1.18
CA ASP A 16 -3.17 10.86 0.25
C ASP A 16 -3.27 11.37 -1.18
N VAL A 17 -2.13 11.42 -1.88
CA VAL A 17 -2.08 11.83 -3.29
C VAL A 17 -2.05 10.60 -4.17
N GLY A 18 -3.22 10.27 -4.72
CA GLY A 18 -3.37 9.21 -5.72
C GLY A 18 -3.13 9.71 -7.15
N GLY A 19 -3.17 8.78 -8.11
CA GLY A 19 -3.02 9.11 -9.53
C GLY A 19 -4.18 9.92 -10.13
N THR A 20 -5.38 9.86 -9.53
CA THR A 20 -6.60 10.51 -10.03
C THR A 20 -7.11 11.60 -9.11
N PHE A 21 -7.12 11.34 -7.80
CA PHE A 21 -7.61 12.26 -6.78
C PHE A 21 -6.58 12.43 -5.67
N THR A 22 -6.61 13.61 -5.06
CA THR A 22 -5.94 13.94 -3.80
C THR A 22 -7.02 13.99 -2.72
N ASP A 23 -6.90 13.11 -1.75
CA ASP A 23 -7.82 12.97 -0.63
C ASP A 23 -7.21 13.60 0.62
N LEU A 24 -8.01 14.37 1.37
CA LEU A 24 -7.57 15.04 2.59
C LEU A 24 -8.57 14.83 3.73
N VAL A 25 -8.02 14.54 4.90
CA VAL A 25 -8.74 14.56 6.18
C VAL A 25 -8.09 15.58 7.08
N ARG A 26 -8.86 16.55 7.57
CA ARG A 26 -8.49 17.49 8.62
C ARG A 26 -9.23 17.15 9.91
N LEU A 27 -8.52 16.93 10.98
CA LEU A 27 -9.04 16.69 12.32
C LEU A 27 -8.68 17.85 13.24
N ASP A 28 -9.67 18.61 13.67
CA ASP A 28 -9.54 19.57 14.77
C ASP A 28 -9.48 18.82 16.10
N GLN A 29 -8.31 18.75 16.72
CA GLN A 29 -8.10 18.00 17.97
C GLN A 29 -8.87 18.61 19.16
N LYS A 30 -9.24 19.90 19.10
CA LYS A 30 -9.95 20.58 20.16
C LYS A 30 -11.45 20.25 20.19
N THR A 31 -12.05 20.19 19.01
CA THR A 31 -13.49 19.99 18.85
C THR A 31 -13.88 18.58 18.44
N GLY A 32 -12.91 17.78 17.97
CA GLY A 32 -13.15 16.47 17.36
C GLY A 32 -13.81 16.57 15.97
N LYS A 33 -13.97 17.77 15.40
CA LYS A 33 -14.56 17.93 14.08
C LYS A 33 -13.62 17.46 12.98
N VAL A 34 -14.18 16.72 12.04
CA VAL A 34 -13.47 16.27 10.85
C VAL A 34 -13.99 17.04 9.64
N ARG A 35 -13.07 17.52 8.80
CA ARG A 35 -13.37 18.06 7.48
C ARG A 35 -12.66 17.21 6.43
N LEU A 36 -13.30 17.09 5.29
CA LEU A 36 -12.86 16.22 4.20
C LEU A 36 -12.76 17.05 2.92
N SER A 37 -11.78 16.75 2.10
CA SER A 37 -11.66 17.26 0.74
C SER A 37 -11.24 16.14 -0.20
N LYS A 38 -11.75 16.17 -1.41
CA LYS A 38 -11.40 15.26 -2.50
C LYS A 38 -11.31 16.05 -3.79
N VAL A 39 -10.10 16.33 -4.25
CA VAL A 39 -9.82 17.13 -5.45
C VAL A 39 -9.14 16.27 -6.52
N ALA A 40 -9.25 16.66 -7.79
CA ALA A 40 -8.50 16.01 -8.85
C ALA A 40 -6.98 16.24 -8.64
N SER A 41 -6.17 15.19 -8.78
CA SER A 41 -4.72 15.29 -8.69
C SER A 41 -4.15 16.08 -9.86
N THR A 42 -3.20 16.97 -9.57
CA THR A 42 -2.45 17.72 -10.59
C THR A 42 -1.21 16.91 -10.98
N LEU A 43 -1.24 16.29 -12.17
CA LEU A 43 -0.17 15.40 -12.63
C LEU A 43 1.17 16.12 -12.83
N GLU A 44 1.15 17.40 -13.22
CA GLU A 44 2.37 18.20 -13.44
C GLU A 44 3.08 18.58 -12.14
N ASN A 45 2.32 18.82 -11.08
CA ASN A 45 2.86 19.12 -9.77
C ASN A 45 1.87 18.74 -8.65
N GLN A 46 2.10 17.57 -8.06
CA GLN A 46 1.23 17.01 -7.02
C GLN A 46 1.13 17.91 -5.76
N ALA A 47 2.11 18.77 -5.48
CA ALA A 47 2.06 19.72 -4.36
C ALA A 47 0.89 20.71 -4.49
N PHE A 48 0.53 21.10 -5.71
CA PHE A 48 -0.64 21.98 -5.93
C PHE A 48 -1.96 21.27 -5.60
N GLY A 49 -2.07 19.96 -5.86
CA GLY A 49 -3.23 19.18 -5.44
C GLY A 49 -3.40 19.18 -3.92
N VAL A 50 -2.29 19.07 -3.18
CA VAL A 50 -2.30 19.17 -1.71
C VAL A 50 -2.75 20.56 -1.25
N MET A 51 -2.17 21.63 -1.79
CA MET A 51 -2.54 23.01 -1.43
C MET A 51 -4.01 23.31 -1.76
N HIS A 52 -4.50 22.81 -2.91
CA HIS A 52 -5.91 22.96 -3.30
C HIS A 52 -6.83 22.21 -2.33
N SER A 53 -6.48 20.98 -1.95
CA SER A 53 -7.27 20.20 -0.99
C SER A 53 -7.33 20.84 0.41
N LEU A 54 -6.22 21.47 0.84
CA LEU A 54 -6.17 22.23 2.08
C LEU A 54 -7.08 23.47 2.03
N ALA A 55 -7.10 24.18 0.90
CA ALA A 55 -7.98 25.34 0.70
C ALA A 55 -9.46 24.93 0.70
N GLU A 56 -9.83 23.84 0.01
CA GLU A 56 -11.20 23.32 -0.02
C GLU A 56 -11.67 22.85 1.37
N ALA A 57 -10.75 22.30 2.18
CA ALA A 57 -11.02 21.94 3.57
C ALA A 57 -11.05 23.15 4.53
N GLU A 58 -10.97 24.39 4.00
CA GLU A 58 -10.94 25.64 4.77
C GLU A 58 -9.85 25.61 5.88
N THR A 59 -8.67 25.13 5.56
CA THR A 59 -7.59 24.94 6.51
C THR A 59 -6.81 26.23 6.71
N ASN A 60 -6.70 26.68 7.97
CA ASN A 60 -5.73 27.71 8.35
C ASN A 60 -4.42 27.03 8.74
N LEU A 61 -3.40 27.14 7.91
CA LEU A 61 -2.12 26.47 8.11
C LEU A 61 -1.38 26.89 9.39
N ASN A 62 -1.67 28.07 9.95
CA ASN A 62 -1.11 28.48 11.24
C ASN A 62 -1.66 27.67 12.43
N ASP A 63 -2.80 27.03 12.28
CA ASP A 63 -3.45 26.22 13.33
C ASP A 63 -3.11 24.73 13.20
N VAL A 64 -2.35 24.34 12.17
CA VAL A 64 -1.99 22.95 11.89
C VAL A 64 -0.73 22.56 12.64
N ALA A 65 -0.82 21.52 13.47
CA ALA A 65 0.32 20.98 14.21
C ALA A 65 1.10 19.95 13.41
N LEU A 66 0.42 19.14 12.59
CA LEU A 66 1.03 18.02 11.88
C LEU A 66 0.36 17.79 10.53
N VAL A 67 1.18 17.66 9.51
CA VAL A 67 0.78 17.15 8.19
C VAL A 67 1.42 15.77 7.97
N VAL A 68 0.61 14.76 7.69
CA VAL A 68 1.07 13.42 7.32
C VAL A 68 0.66 13.14 5.88
N HIS A 69 1.65 12.82 5.06
CA HIS A 69 1.50 12.76 3.62
C HIS A 69 1.78 11.36 3.05
N GLY A 70 0.78 10.78 2.38
CA GLY A 70 0.91 9.61 1.52
C GLY A 70 1.13 10.05 0.06
N THR A 71 2.06 9.43 -0.64
CA THR A 71 2.39 9.81 -2.01
C THR A 71 2.57 8.61 -2.93
N THR A 72 2.06 8.71 -4.15
CA THR A 72 2.30 7.75 -5.23
C THR A 72 3.47 8.15 -6.14
N THR A 73 4.15 9.27 -5.85
CA THR A 73 5.24 9.80 -6.68
C THR A 73 6.30 8.76 -7.02
N THR A 74 6.80 8.04 -6.00
CA THR A 74 7.86 7.04 -6.16
C THR A 74 7.36 5.82 -6.93
N THR A 75 6.18 5.31 -6.58
CA THR A 75 5.57 4.16 -7.26
C THR A 75 5.33 4.46 -8.73
N ASN A 76 4.75 5.63 -9.05
CA ASN A 76 4.49 6.03 -10.43
C ASN A 76 5.79 6.25 -11.21
N ALA A 77 6.81 6.88 -10.61
CA ALA A 77 8.11 7.08 -11.26
C ALA A 77 8.74 5.74 -11.67
N VAL A 78 8.63 4.70 -10.83
CA VAL A 78 9.14 3.35 -11.14
C VAL A 78 8.31 2.68 -12.23
N LEU A 79 6.98 2.67 -12.10
CA LEU A 79 6.08 2.02 -13.06
C LEU A 79 6.11 2.66 -14.45
N GLU A 80 6.21 3.99 -14.51
CA GLU A 80 6.28 4.74 -15.76
C GLU A 80 7.70 4.85 -16.32
N ARG A 81 8.70 4.32 -15.61
CA ARG A 81 10.13 4.42 -15.97
C ARG A 81 10.61 5.87 -16.14
N LYS A 82 9.97 6.83 -15.46
CA LYS A 82 10.38 8.23 -15.39
C LYS A 82 11.38 8.42 -14.26
N LEU A 83 12.59 7.92 -14.43
CA LEU A 83 13.63 7.82 -13.42
C LEU A 83 14.75 8.83 -13.68
N SER A 84 15.43 9.28 -12.63
CA SER A 84 16.64 10.09 -12.75
C SER A 84 17.78 9.25 -13.30
N LEU A 85 18.61 9.83 -14.16
CA LEU A 85 19.76 9.14 -14.74
C LEU A 85 20.74 8.73 -13.64
N THR A 86 20.90 7.42 -13.48
CA THR A 86 21.62 6.82 -12.36
C THR A 86 22.79 5.98 -12.85
N GLY A 87 23.94 6.09 -12.18
CA GLY A 87 25.11 5.28 -12.43
C GLY A 87 25.37 4.23 -11.35
N LEU A 88 26.16 3.22 -11.68
CA LEU A 88 26.57 2.16 -10.76
C LEU A 88 28.08 2.05 -10.70
N ILE A 89 28.62 1.96 -9.49
CA ILE A 89 30.01 1.55 -9.21
C ILE A 89 29.94 0.21 -8.48
N THR A 90 30.56 -0.82 -9.04
CA THR A 90 30.46 -2.19 -8.52
C THR A 90 31.80 -2.94 -8.58
N THR A 91 31.87 -4.11 -7.93
CA THR A 91 33.03 -4.99 -7.91
C THR A 91 33.40 -5.46 -9.33
N ALA A 92 34.69 -5.48 -9.66
CA ALA A 92 35.19 -5.98 -10.94
C ALA A 92 34.73 -7.42 -11.22
N GLY A 93 34.24 -7.67 -12.46
CA GLY A 93 33.64 -8.95 -12.89
C GLY A 93 32.15 -9.11 -12.55
N PHE A 94 31.48 -8.11 -11.89
CA PHE A 94 30.09 -8.20 -11.43
C PHE A 94 29.17 -7.11 -11.98
N ARG A 95 29.60 -6.40 -13.02
CA ARG A 95 28.81 -5.35 -13.69
C ARG A 95 27.43 -5.81 -14.17
N ASP A 96 27.34 -7.06 -14.60
CA ASP A 96 26.15 -7.59 -15.24
C ASP A 96 25.17 -8.29 -14.28
N VAL A 97 25.40 -8.23 -12.96
CA VAL A 97 24.47 -8.78 -11.94
C VAL A 97 23.07 -8.23 -12.12
N LEU A 98 22.93 -6.90 -12.31
CA LEU A 98 21.63 -6.25 -12.52
C LEU A 98 20.96 -6.60 -13.86
N GLU A 99 21.73 -7.06 -14.84
CA GLU A 99 21.23 -7.51 -16.14
C GLU A 99 20.75 -8.96 -16.10
N LEU A 100 21.54 -9.82 -15.42
CA LEU A 100 21.28 -11.24 -15.35
C LEU A 100 20.08 -11.59 -14.48
N GLY A 101 19.83 -10.80 -13.44
CA GLY A 101 18.71 -10.99 -12.54
C GLY A 101 18.64 -12.38 -11.92
N ARG A 102 17.45 -12.82 -11.60
CA ARG A 102 17.15 -14.18 -11.08
C ARG A 102 17.10 -15.24 -12.19
N ARG A 103 17.27 -14.88 -13.45
CA ARG A 103 17.11 -15.75 -14.63
C ARG A 103 15.76 -16.48 -14.70
N THR A 104 14.74 -15.89 -14.12
CA THR A 104 13.36 -16.37 -14.25
C THR A 104 12.81 -16.03 -15.63
N ARG A 105 11.71 -16.67 -16.01
CA ARG A 105 11.03 -16.40 -17.29
C ARG A 105 9.80 -15.54 -17.04
N PRO A 106 9.50 -14.52 -17.88
CA PRO A 106 8.29 -13.72 -17.76
C PRO A 106 7.01 -14.53 -17.93
N GLN A 107 7.09 -15.60 -18.74
CA GLN A 107 5.99 -16.51 -19.00
C GLN A 107 6.45 -17.97 -18.86
N PRO A 108 5.57 -18.88 -18.39
CA PRO A 108 5.90 -20.30 -18.21
C PRO A 108 6.37 -20.96 -19.50
N TYR A 109 5.83 -20.53 -20.65
CA TYR A 109 6.12 -21.08 -21.96
C TYR A 109 6.65 -20.00 -22.91
N GLY A 110 7.56 -20.40 -23.79
CA GLY A 110 8.22 -19.51 -24.74
C GLY A 110 9.47 -18.85 -24.16
N MET A 111 10.22 -18.15 -25.05
CA MET A 111 11.42 -17.41 -24.68
C MET A 111 11.24 -15.91 -24.92
N LYS A 112 9.99 -15.44 -24.78
CA LYS A 112 9.63 -14.03 -24.97
C LYS A 112 9.69 -13.28 -23.65
N GLY A 113 10.11 -12.02 -23.74
CA GLY A 113 10.27 -11.11 -22.62
C GLY A 113 11.71 -11.11 -22.08
N HIS A 114 12.12 -9.95 -21.61
CA HIS A 114 13.42 -9.71 -21.00
C HIS A 114 13.24 -8.69 -19.88
N PHE A 115 14.11 -8.77 -18.91
CA PHE A 115 14.22 -7.79 -17.85
C PHE A 115 14.91 -6.53 -18.40
N LEU A 116 14.37 -5.35 -18.06
CA LEU A 116 15.00 -4.07 -18.34
C LEU A 116 15.60 -3.52 -17.03
N PRO A 117 16.92 -3.51 -16.89
CA PRO A 117 17.56 -2.96 -15.69
C PRO A 117 17.25 -1.47 -15.53
N ILE A 118 17.23 -1.00 -14.28
CA ILE A 118 17.04 0.43 -13.98
C ILE A 118 18.25 1.24 -14.42
N ILE A 119 19.46 0.71 -14.21
CA ILE A 119 20.70 1.37 -14.59
C ILE A 119 21.19 0.75 -15.90
N PRO A 120 21.29 1.51 -17.01
CA PRO A 120 21.83 1.03 -18.28
C PRO A 120 23.27 0.51 -18.16
N ARG A 121 23.64 -0.48 -18.99
CA ARG A 121 24.95 -1.15 -18.89
C ARG A 121 26.14 -0.22 -19.08
N ASP A 122 26.02 0.79 -19.91
CA ASP A 122 27.05 1.81 -20.20
C ASP A 122 27.29 2.78 -19.04
N LEU A 123 26.37 2.83 -18.06
CA LEU A 123 26.50 3.62 -16.83
C LEU A 123 26.95 2.77 -15.63
N ARG A 124 27.43 1.55 -15.83
CA ARG A 124 27.93 0.66 -14.78
C ARG A 124 29.45 0.52 -14.88
N PHE A 125 30.15 0.95 -13.85
CA PHE A 125 31.62 0.95 -13.80
C PHE A 125 32.13 -0.06 -12.76
N GLU A 126 33.16 -0.80 -13.15
CA GLU A 126 33.77 -1.84 -12.32
C GLU A 126 35.02 -1.29 -11.64
N ILE A 127 35.17 -1.61 -10.35
CA ILE A 127 36.28 -1.17 -9.50
C ILE A 127 37.03 -2.40 -8.96
N GLY A 128 38.36 -2.33 -8.96
CA GLY A 128 39.20 -3.32 -8.32
C GLY A 128 39.03 -3.26 -6.79
N GLU A 129 38.34 -4.23 -6.26
CA GLU A 129 38.13 -4.46 -4.83
C GLU A 129 37.60 -5.89 -4.61
N ARG A 130 37.78 -6.46 -3.42
CA ARG A 130 37.12 -7.74 -3.08
C ARG A 130 37.00 -7.95 -1.57
N MET A 131 35.78 -8.28 -1.15
CA MET A 131 35.46 -8.86 0.15
C MET A 131 35.11 -10.35 -0.01
N ASP A 132 35.35 -11.18 0.99
CA ASP A 132 34.78 -12.53 1.07
C ASP A 132 33.44 -12.52 1.84
N TYR A 133 32.76 -13.64 1.83
CA TYR A 133 31.45 -13.81 2.52
C TYR A 133 31.54 -13.64 4.05
N GLY A 134 32.73 -13.77 4.65
CA GLY A 134 32.99 -13.53 6.07
C GLY A 134 33.41 -12.09 6.38
N GLY A 135 33.39 -11.20 5.39
CA GLY A 135 33.75 -9.78 5.55
C GLY A 135 35.25 -9.49 5.60
N ARG A 136 36.11 -10.45 5.23
CA ARG A 136 37.57 -10.22 5.14
C ARG A 136 37.92 -9.56 3.82
N VAL A 137 38.81 -8.57 3.86
CA VAL A 137 39.35 -7.92 2.66
C VAL A 137 40.30 -8.87 1.94
N LEU A 138 39.94 -9.30 0.73
CA LEU A 138 40.80 -10.10 -0.16
C LEU A 138 41.63 -9.21 -1.09
N SER A 139 41.04 -8.10 -1.56
CA SER A 139 41.70 -7.08 -2.37
C SER A 139 41.26 -5.69 -1.86
N PRO A 140 42.21 -4.78 -1.61
CA PRO A 140 41.88 -3.43 -1.15
C PRO A 140 41.14 -2.65 -2.24
N LEU A 141 40.38 -1.63 -1.84
CA LEU A 141 39.65 -0.74 -2.73
C LEU A 141 40.64 0.10 -3.56
N ASP A 142 40.47 0.10 -4.88
CA ASP A 142 41.15 1.02 -5.78
C ASP A 142 40.47 2.42 -5.75
N GLU A 143 40.93 3.27 -4.83
CA GLU A 143 40.38 4.61 -4.64
C GLU A 143 40.56 5.53 -5.88
N CYS A 144 41.63 5.30 -6.68
CA CYS A 144 41.86 6.05 -7.91
C CYS A 144 40.83 5.69 -8.98
N ALA A 145 40.51 4.40 -9.09
CA ALA A 145 39.46 3.93 -10.00
C ALA A 145 38.07 4.42 -9.59
N VAL A 146 37.76 4.51 -8.29
CA VAL A 146 36.51 5.13 -7.79
C VAL A 146 36.38 6.58 -8.26
N ARG A 147 37.44 7.39 -8.09
CA ARG A 147 37.45 8.79 -8.55
C ARG A 147 37.27 8.92 -10.05
N ALA A 148 37.96 8.08 -10.82
CA ALA A 148 37.87 8.08 -12.28
C ALA A 148 36.46 7.69 -12.75
N ALA A 149 35.88 6.65 -12.18
CA ALA A 149 34.52 6.22 -12.48
C ALA A 149 33.48 7.29 -12.13
N GLY A 150 33.59 7.89 -10.94
CA GLY A 150 32.68 8.95 -10.51
C GLY A 150 32.72 10.17 -11.44
N LYS A 151 33.92 10.65 -11.83
CA LYS A 151 34.07 11.75 -12.80
C LYS A 151 33.47 11.39 -14.15
N ARG A 152 33.73 10.17 -14.62
CA ARG A 152 33.17 9.69 -15.90
C ARG A 152 31.64 9.63 -15.90
N LEU A 153 31.03 9.22 -14.77
CA LEU A 153 29.58 9.26 -14.61
C LEU A 153 29.04 10.68 -14.68
N LEU A 154 29.70 11.64 -14.03
CA LEU A 154 29.32 13.06 -14.11
C LEU A 154 29.42 13.61 -15.54
N ASP A 155 30.50 13.26 -16.29
CA ASP A 155 30.65 13.64 -17.70
C ASP A 155 29.53 13.08 -18.59
N LEU A 156 28.92 11.95 -18.18
CA LEU A 156 27.79 11.34 -18.86
C LEU A 156 26.43 11.92 -18.40
N GLY A 157 26.43 12.92 -17.54
CA GLY A 157 25.23 13.61 -17.06
C GLY A 157 24.44 12.85 -15.99
N VAL A 158 25.07 11.90 -15.30
CA VAL A 158 24.44 11.13 -14.24
C VAL A 158 24.13 12.01 -13.03
N GLU A 159 22.89 11.96 -12.57
CA GLU A 159 22.40 12.75 -11.43
C GLU A 159 22.63 12.04 -10.09
N ALA A 160 22.42 10.72 -10.05
CA ALA A 160 22.55 9.90 -8.84
C ALA A 160 23.50 8.71 -9.06
N VAL A 161 24.20 8.26 -8.02
CA VAL A 161 25.12 7.14 -8.10
C VAL A 161 24.89 6.10 -7.02
N VAL A 162 24.96 4.84 -7.43
CA VAL A 162 24.94 3.67 -6.54
C VAL A 162 26.35 3.13 -6.38
N VAL A 163 26.78 2.90 -5.15
CA VAL A 163 27.94 2.09 -4.81
C VAL A 163 27.45 0.75 -4.29
N HIS A 164 27.73 -0.31 -5.02
CA HIS A 164 27.23 -1.64 -4.68
C HIS A 164 28.32 -2.70 -4.89
N PHE A 165 28.97 -3.12 -3.81
CA PHE A 165 30.03 -4.11 -3.82
C PHE A 165 29.57 -5.45 -3.26
N LEU A 166 30.24 -6.52 -3.71
CA LEU A 166 29.97 -7.85 -3.21
C LEU A 166 30.29 -7.95 -1.71
N HIS A 167 29.42 -8.68 -1.01
CA HIS A 167 29.56 -8.97 0.43
C HIS A 167 29.63 -7.73 1.35
N ALA A 168 29.16 -6.56 0.87
CA ALA A 168 29.08 -5.34 1.69
C ALA A 168 28.11 -5.50 2.90
N TYR A 169 27.18 -6.44 2.86
CA TYR A 169 26.33 -6.81 3.99
C TYR A 169 27.13 -7.35 5.19
N ALA A 170 28.24 -8.04 4.92
CA ALA A 170 29.14 -8.58 5.94
C ALA A 170 30.16 -7.53 6.42
N ASN A 171 30.67 -6.69 5.50
CA ASN A 171 31.60 -5.62 5.82
C ASN A 171 31.44 -4.44 4.84
N PRO A 172 30.82 -3.33 5.25
CA PRO A 172 30.52 -2.20 4.36
C PRO A 172 31.70 -1.25 4.11
N LYS A 173 32.89 -1.54 4.68
CA LYS A 173 34.04 -0.61 4.67
C LYS A 173 34.37 -0.06 3.26
N HIS A 174 34.34 -0.88 2.22
CA HIS A 174 34.65 -0.43 0.86
C HIS A 174 33.54 0.45 0.26
N GLU A 175 32.24 0.11 0.50
CA GLU A 175 31.13 0.97 0.05
C GLU A 175 31.15 2.33 0.74
N LEU A 176 31.37 2.35 2.06
CA LEU A 176 31.48 3.58 2.84
C LEU A 176 32.65 4.43 2.33
N ARG A 177 33.83 3.83 2.13
CA ARG A 177 35.00 4.57 1.65
C ARG A 177 34.80 5.12 0.23
N ALA A 178 34.19 4.35 -0.66
CA ALA A 178 33.87 4.81 -2.01
C ALA A 178 32.86 5.96 -1.99
N ALA A 179 31.86 5.90 -1.13
CA ALA A 179 30.88 6.99 -0.96
C ALA A 179 31.54 8.26 -0.42
N GLU A 180 32.47 8.18 0.55
CA GLU A 180 33.26 9.31 1.04
C GLU A 180 34.05 9.96 -0.10
N ILE A 181 34.73 9.15 -0.93
CA ILE A 181 35.51 9.66 -2.06
C ILE A 181 34.61 10.38 -3.09
N LEU A 182 33.45 9.83 -3.39
CA LEU A 182 32.49 10.47 -4.29
C LEU A 182 31.96 11.77 -3.71
N ALA A 183 31.64 11.82 -2.42
CA ALA A 183 31.15 13.01 -1.74
C ALA A 183 32.12 14.22 -1.79
N GLU A 184 33.43 13.99 -2.03
CA GLU A 184 34.40 15.08 -2.18
C GLU A 184 34.15 15.95 -3.44
N PHE A 185 33.48 15.42 -4.47
CA PHE A 185 33.31 16.12 -5.75
C PHE A 185 31.92 15.92 -6.41
N TRP A 186 31.08 15.02 -5.89
CA TRP A 186 29.73 14.83 -6.40
C TRP A 186 28.88 16.06 -6.10
N PRO A 187 28.13 16.61 -7.08
CA PRO A 187 27.49 17.93 -6.93
C PRO A 187 26.27 17.94 -5.99
N ASN A 188 25.84 16.81 -5.51
CA ASN A 188 24.64 16.66 -4.67
C ASN A 188 24.79 15.49 -3.69
N GLU A 189 23.76 15.24 -2.88
CA GLU A 189 23.72 14.18 -1.86
C GLU A 189 23.25 12.82 -2.36
N TYR A 190 23.02 12.63 -3.67
CA TYR A 190 22.41 11.42 -4.24
C TYR A 190 23.45 10.31 -4.46
N ILE A 191 24.07 9.90 -3.39
CA ILE A 191 25.02 8.77 -3.32
C ILE A 191 24.39 7.70 -2.45
N THR A 192 23.96 6.59 -3.07
CA THR A 192 23.35 5.45 -2.38
C THR A 192 24.37 4.32 -2.26
N THR A 193 24.57 3.81 -1.03
CA THR A 193 25.33 2.57 -0.81
C THR A 193 24.39 1.37 -0.69
N GLY A 194 24.74 0.24 -1.28
CA GLY A 194 23.88 -0.95 -1.31
C GLY A 194 23.53 -1.46 0.08
N HIS A 195 24.50 -1.49 1.01
CA HIS A 195 24.30 -2.00 2.37
C HIS A 195 23.45 -1.10 3.26
N SER A 196 23.36 0.21 2.99
CA SER A 196 22.65 1.15 3.88
C SER A 196 21.13 0.98 3.87
N LEU A 197 20.57 0.58 2.72
CA LEU A 197 19.14 0.33 2.57
C LEU A 197 18.76 -1.10 2.93
N LEU A 198 19.64 -2.03 2.57
CA LEU A 198 19.39 -3.45 2.70
C LEU A 198 20.68 -4.19 3.01
N SER A 199 20.79 -4.72 4.23
CA SER A 199 21.96 -5.52 4.64
C SER A 199 21.70 -7.01 4.45
N GLU A 200 21.33 -7.40 3.21
CA GLU A 200 21.08 -8.79 2.80
C GLU A 200 22.20 -9.37 1.93
N SER A 201 22.35 -10.69 1.99
CA SER A 201 23.42 -11.40 1.25
C SER A 201 23.24 -11.42 -0.26
N ARG A 202 21.98 -11.35 -0.74
CA ARG A 202 21.67 -11.43 -2.16
C ARG A 202 22.05 -10.14 -2.88
N GLU A 203 23.08 -10.19 -3.73
CA GLU A 203 23.61 -9.03 -4.44
C GLU A 203 22.63 -8.44 -5.47
N PHE A 204 21.83 -9.29 -6.15
CA PHE A 204 20.87 -8.80 -7.13
C PHE A 204 19.78 -7.96 -6.47
N GLU A 205 19.11 -8.50 -5.45
CA GLU A 205 18.04 -7.82 -4.72
C GLU A 205 18.54 -6.55 -4.04
N ARG A 206 19.72 -6.61 -3.41
CA ARG A 206 20.34 -5.44 -2.77
C ARG A 206 20.69 -4.36 -3.80
N GLY A 207 21.24 -4.77 -4.96
CA GLY A 207 21.60 -3.86 -6.05
C GLY A 207 20.39 -3.23 -6.73
N VAL A 208 19.29 -3.98 -6.96
CA VAL A 208 18.03 -3.44 -7.52
C VAL A 208 17.40 -2.47 -6.55
N THR A 209 17.31 -2.80 -5.26
CA THR A 209 16.76 -1.91 -4.25
C THR A 209 17.54 -0.59 -4.16
N ALA A 210 18.87 -0.65 -4.19
CA ALA A 210 19.72 0.53 -4.22
C ALA A 210 19.54 1.35 -5.51
N ALA A 211 19.41 0.66 -6.67
CA ALA A 211 19.15 1.31 -7.95
C ALA A 211 17.81 2.03 -7.99
N VAL A 212 16.74 1.41 -7.46
CA VAL A 212 15.43 2.07 -7.30
C VAL A 212 15.59 3.30 -6.42
N ASN A 213 16.19 3.16 -5.23
CA ASN A 213 16.37 4.28 -4.30
C ASN A 213 17.06 5.47 -4.97
N ALA A 214 18.23 5.23 -5.56
CA ALA A 214 19.01 6.28 -6.18
C ALA A 214 18.28 6.96 -7.34
N SER A 215 17.52 6.19 -8.14
CA SER A 215 16.82 6.73 -9.31
C SER A 215 15.58 7.54 -8.98
N VAL A 216 14.93 7.29 -7.83
CA VAL A 216 13.74 8.04 -7.40
C VAL A 216 14.06 9.12 -6.36
N GLN A 217 15.19 9.06 -5.69
CA GLN A 217 15.60 10.01 -4.66
C GLN A 217 15.59 11.47 -5.14
N PRO A 218 16.14 11.85 -6.31
CA PRO A 218 16.09 13.22 -6.79
C PRO A 218 14.65 13.70 -7.06
N ILE A 219 13.80 12.81 -7.55
CA ILE A 219 12.39 13.10 -7.85
C ILE A 219 11.62 13.38 -6.57
N LEU A 220 11.75 12.47 -5.59
CA LEU A 220 11.10 12.63 -4.28
C LEU A 220 11.60 13.88 -3.56
N LYS A 221 12.91 14.15 -3.60
CA LYS A 221 13.49 15.36 -2.98
C LYS A 221 12.89 16.63 -3.54
N ARG A 222 12.84 16.77 -4.88
CA ARG A 222 12.22 17.93 -5.53
C ARG A 222 10.77 18.10 -5.13
N TYR A 223 10.03 17.01 -5.10
CA TYR A 223 8.63 17.01 -4.70
C TYR A 223 8.42 17.44 -3.24
N ILE A 224 9.12 16.79 -2.31
CA ILE A 224 9.01 17.10 -0.87
C ILE A 224 9.49 18.51 -0.54
N THR A 225 10.60 18.98 -1.16
CA THR A 225 11.08 20.35 -0.98
C THR A 225 10.02 21.36 -1.44
N ARG A 226 9.41 21.13 -2.61
CA ARG A 226 8.35 22.00 -3.11
C ARG A 226 7.13 22.03 -2.20
N LEU A 227 6.69 20.86 -1.71
CA LEU A 227 5.56 20.77 -0.79
C LEU A 227 5.85 21.53 0.52
N ASP A 228 7.04 21.37 1.09
CA ASP A 228 7.48 22.06 2.31
C ASP A 228 7.51 23.58 2.11
N GLU A 229 8.04 24.06 0.98
CA GLU A 229 8.05 25.47 0.61
C GLU A 229 6.64 26.06 0.48
N GLU A 230 5.71 25.37 -0.19
CA GLU A 230 4.32 25.81 -0.36
C GLU A 230 3.57 25.84 0.98
N LEU A 231 3.77 24.83 1.83
CA LEU A 231 3.20 24.79 3.18
C LEU A 231 3.73 25.95 4.04
N ALA A 232 5.05 26.17 4.03
CA ALA A 232 5.69 27.27 4.76
C ALA A 232 5.21 28.65 4.26
N ALA A 233 5.09 28.84 2.94
CA ALA A 233 4.55 30.06 2.35
C ALA A 233 3.10 30.34 2.78
N GLY A 234 2.32 29.27 3.02
CA GLY A 234 0.96 29.34 3.58
C GLY A 234 0.88 29.58 5.08
N GLY A 235 2.02 29.66 5.78
CA GLY A 235 2.10 29.92 7.23
C GLY A 235 2.25 28.66 8.08
N TYR A 236 2.46 27.48 7.48
CA TYR A 236 2.70 26.24 8.22
C TYR A 236 4.08 26.26 8.92
N THR A 237 4.09 25.94 10.20
CA THR A 237 5.31 25.85 11.02
C THR A 237 5.44 24.50 11.74
N GLY A 238 4.51 23.58 11.48
CA GLY A 238 4.50 22.24 12.08
C GLY A 238 5.44 21.27 11.36
N GLU A 239 5.24 19.97 11.60
CA GLU A 239 6.08 18.92 11.05
C GLU A 239 5.41 18.21 9.87
N LEU A 240 6.20 17.91 8.83
CA LEU A 240 5.78 17.11 7.68
C LEU A 240 6.31 15.68 7.84
N LEU A 241 5.40 14.74 8.08
CA LEU A 241 5.69 13.31 8.04
C LEU A 241 5.26 12.71 6.70
N VAL A 242 5.96 11.69 6.26
CA VAL A 242 5.66 10.97 5.02
C VAL A 242 5.46 9.49 5.31
N MET A 243 4.42 8.91 4.71
CA MET A 243 4.12 7.48 4.81
C MET A 243 5.15 6.63 4.09
N ASN A 244 5.57 5.55 4.72
CA ASN A 244 6.35 4.47 4.12
C ASN A 244 5.46 3.27 3.75
N GLY A 245 5.96 2.43 2.86
CA GLY A 245 5.30 1.19 2.47
C GLY A 245 5.12 0.17 3.61
N ASN A 246 5.89 0.30 4.71
CA ASN A 246 5.72 -0.53 5.91
C ASN A 246 4.53 -0.12 6.80
N GLY A 247 3.75 0.88 6.36
CA GLY A 247 2.60 1.41 7.10
C GLY A 247 2.96 2.37 8.23
N GLY A 248 4.24 2.71 8.41
CA GLY A 248 4.70 3.72 9.34
C GLY A 248 4.96 5.05 8.67
N THR A 249 5.23 6.08 9.49
CA THR A 249 5.63 7.40 9.05
C THR A 249 7.06 7.72 9.48
N VAL A 250 7.71 8.58 8.71
CA VAL A 250 9.02 9.17 9.02
C VAL A 250 9.03 10.63 8.62
N SER A 251 9.99 11.41 9.14
CA SER A 251 10.13 12.82 8.75
C SER A 251 10.47 12.99 7.26
N ALA A 252 10.07 14.13 6.71
CA ALA A 252 10.37 14.50 5.32
C ALA A 252 11.88 14.47 5.01
N LYS A 253 12.74 14.71 6.00
CA LYS A 253 14.21 14.64 5.86
C LYS A 253 14.70 13.19 5.71
N GLN A 254 14.15 12.28 6.51
CA GLN A 254 14.54 10.87 6.48
C GLN A 254 14.06 10.19 5.21
N VAL A 255 12.83 10.46 4.79
CA VAL A 255 12.21 9.81 3.61
C VAL A 255 13.01 10.03 2.33
N VAL A 256 13.63 11.19 2.16
CA VAL A 256 14.45 11.49 0.98
C VAL A 256 15.67 10.57 0.87
N ARG A 257 16.28 10.19 1.98
CA ARG A 257 17.43 9.27 1.99
C ARG A 257 17.04 7.85 1.63
N GLU A 258 15.84 7.46 2.01
CA GLU A 258 15.30 6.10 1.88
C GLU A 258 14.08 6.06 0.95
N ALA A 259 14.17 6.78 -0.17
CA ALA A 259 13.05 7.01 -1.10
C ALA A 259 12.36 5.71 -1.57
N ALA A 260 13.11 4.60 -1.73
CA ALA A 260 12.54 3.30 -2.07
C ALA A 260 11.51 2.78 -1.03
N LYS A 261 11.61 3.20 0.22
CA LYS A 261 10.67 2.81 1.28
C LYS A 261 9.29 3.46 1.13
N THR A 262 9.13 4.49 0.30
CA THR A 262 7.82 5.13 0.02
C THR A 262 7.01 4.40 -1.05
N VAL A 263 7.59 3.43 -1.72
CA VAL A 263 6.88 2.60 -2.69
C VAL A 263 5.70 1.92 -1.99
N MET A 264 4.52 1.94 -2.63
CA MET A 264 3.25 1.40 -2.09
C MET A 264 2.77 2.05 -0.77
N SER A 265 3.19 3.29 -0.45
CA SER A 265 2.76 3.98 0.78
C SER A 265 1.27 4.30 0.81
N GLY A 266 0.63 4.61 -0.33
CA GLY A 266 -0.81 4.86 -0.44
C GLY A 266 -1.64 3.63 -0.02
N PRO A 267 -1.50 2.46 -0.69
CA PRO A 267 -2.18 1.25 -0.25
C PRO A 267 -1.88 0.85 1.20
N ALA A 268 -0.62 1.01 1.65
CA ALA A 268 -0.25 0.72 3.03
C ALA A 268 -1.03 1.58 4.04
N SER A 269 -1.22 2.87 3.76
CA SER A 269 -2.01 3.76 4.63
C SER A 269 -3.45 3.29 4.79
N GLY A 270 -4.09 2.82 3.71
CA GLY A 270 -5.44 2.23 3.74
C GLY A 270 -5.52 0.99 4.65
N VAL A 271 -4.50 0.13 4.61
CA VAL A 271 -4.43 -1.06 5.48
C VAL A 271 -4.24 -0.65 6.95
N ILE A 272 -3.44 0.38 7.24
CA ILE A 272 -3.28 0.92 8.60
C ILE A 272 -4.60 1.50 9.12
N ALA A 273 -5.33 2.26 8.28
CA ALA A 273 -6.68 2.73 8.64
C ALA A 273 -7.65 1.57 8.93
N ALA A 274 -7.58 0.51 8.12
CA ALA A 274 -8.40 -0.68 8.31
C ALA A 274 -8.08 -1.40 9.62
N ALA A 275 -6.79 -1.56 9.96
CA ALA A 275 -6.36 -2.15 11.24
C ALA A 275 -6.85 -1.33 12.44
N TYR A 276 -6.73 0.00 12.35
CA TYR A 276 -7.19 0.93 13.38
C TYR A 276 -8.71 0.86 13.56
N THR A 277 -9.46 1.04 12.46
CA THR A 277 -10.93 1.05 12.47
C THR A 277 -11.50 -0.31 12.88
N GLY A 278 -10.95 -1.40 12.34
CA GLY A 278 -11.41 -2.75 12.68
C GLY A 278 -11.17 -3.12 14.13
N SER A 279 -10.02 -2.75 14.68
CA SER A 279 -9.73 -2.95 16.11
C SER A 279 -10.72 -2.16 17.00
N ALA A 280 -11.03 -0.90 16.64
CA ALA A 280 -12.01 -0.08 17.35
C ALA A 280 -13.43 -0.66 17.25
N ALA A 281 -13.79 -1.27 16.11
CA ALA A 281 -15.06 -1.94 15.87
C ALA A 281 -15.14 -3.38 16.47
N GLY A 282 -14.08 -3.85 17.15
CA GLY A 282 -14.01 -5.20 17.71
C GLY A 282 -13.81 -6.30 16.66
N ARG A 283 -13.23 -5.96 15.51
CA ARG A 283 -12.93 -6.83 14.38
C ARG A 283 -11.43 -6.78 14.04
N PRO A 284 -10.57 -7.43 14.86
CA PRO A 284 -9.12 -7.35 14.65
C PRO A 284 -8.60 -8.20 13.49
N ASN A 285 -9.41 -9.15 12.98
CA ASN A 285 -9.04 -10.02 11.88
C ASN A 285 -9.78 -9.58 10.60
N LEU A 286 -9.05 -9.03 9.64
CA LEU A 286 -9.64 -8.44 8.44
C LEU A 286 -8.92 -8.90 7.18
N ILE A 287 -9.69 -9.08 6.11
CA ILE A 287 -9.19 -9.02 4.74
C ILE A 287 -9.61 -7.67 4.18
N THR A 288 -8.65 -6.83 3.83
CA THR A 288 -8.92 -5.51 3.26
C THR A 288 -9.24 -5.63 1.78
N TYR A 289 -10.13 -4.76 1.31
CA TYR A 289 -10.58 -4.71 -0.07
C TYR A 289 -10.78 -3.25 -0.47
N ASP A 290 -9.74 -2.66 -1.07
CA ASP A 290 -9.74 -1.30 -1.61
C ASP A 290 -9.96 -1.35 -3.11
N MET A 291 -11.15 -1.00 -3.57
CA MET A 291 -11.44 -0.94 -4.99
C MET A 291 -11.57 0.50 -5.45
N GLY A 292 -10.62 0.90 -6.28
CA GLY A 292 -10.60 2.18 -6.97
C GLY A 292 -11.15 2.10 -8.40
N GLY A 293 -10.79 3.09 -9.22
CA GLY A 293 -11.17 3.14 -10.63
C GLY A 293 -10.39 2.18 -11.53
N THR A 294 -9.13 1.88 -11.19
CA THR A 294 -8.20 1.13 -12.06
C THR A 294 -7.81 -0.24 -11.51
N SER A 295 -7.72 -0.36 -10.19
CA SER A 295 -7.21 -1.55 -9.50
C SER A 295 -7.97 -1.80 -8.21
N THR A 296 -7.70 -2.97 -7.66
CA THR A 296 -8.14 -3.38 -6.33
C THR A 296 -6.93 -3.83 -5.54
N ASP A 297 -6.78 -3.30 -4.33
CA ASP A 297 -5.72 -3.65 -3.40
C ASP A 297 -6.29 -4.48 -2.25
N VAL A 298 -5.63 -5.61 -1.96
CA VAL A 298 -6.05 -6.57 -0.95
C VAL A 298 -4.89 -6.86 0.00
N ALA A 299 -5.15 -6.85 1.30
CA ALA A 299 -4.18 -7.20 2.33
C ALA A 299 -4.84 -7.98 3.47
N LEU A 300 -4.02 -8.66 4.28
CA LEU A 300 -4.45 -9.42 5.45
C LEU A 300 -4.02 -8.68 6.73
N ILE A 301 -4.97 -8.56 7.66
CA ILE A 301 -4.74 -8.04 9.02
C ILE A 301 -5.13 -9.15 9.99
N ARG A 302 -4.23 -9.50 10.89
CA ARG A 302 -4.46 -10.51 11.92
C ARG A 302 -4.17 -9.92 13.30
N GLU A 303 -5.13 -10.07 14.21
CA GLU A 303 -5.03 -9.53 15.58
C GLU A 303 -4.70 -8.02 15.62
N GLY A 304 -5.21 -7.28 14.62
CA GLY A 304 -4.97 -5.85 14.47
C GLY A 304 -3.64 -5.48 13.82
N GLU A 305 -2.80 -6.47 13.45
CA GLU A 305 -1.50 -6.24 12.84
C GLU A 305 -1.53 -6.62 11.34
N PRO A 306 -1.16 -5.69 10.44
CA PRO A 306 -1.04 -5.99 9.02
C PRO A 306 0.05 -7.01 8.73
N SER A 307 -0.21 -7.90 7.78
CA SER A 307 0.82 -8.79 7.24
C SER A 307 1.91 -8.00 6.54
N VAL A 308 3.17 -8.39 6.74
CA VAL A 308 4.35 -7.71 6.18
C VAL A 308 5.06 -8.64 5.21
N SER A 309 5.44 -8.10 4.05
CA SER A 309 6.35 -8.71 3.09
C SER A 309 7.70 -8.01 3.11
N ASN A 310 8.77 -8.75 2.84
CA ASN A 310 10.10 -8.18 2.69
C ASN A 310 10.44 -7.86 1.23
N GLU A 311 9.59 -8.26 0.32
CA GLU A 311 9.81 -8.11 -1.12
C GLU A 311 8.52 -7.69 -1.79
N ILE A 312 8.60 -6.70 -2.65
CA ILE A 312 7.58 -6.38 -3.62
C ILE A 312 8.18 -6.42 -5.02
N GLU A 313 7.47 -7.01 -5.96
CA GLU A 313 7.81 -7.00 -7.38
C GLU A 313 6.81 -6.10 -8.11
N LEU A 314 7.20 -4.86 -8.37
CA LEU A 314 6.36 -3.90 -9.09
C LEU A 314 6.28 -4.20 -10.58
N GLU A 315 7.37 -4.71 -11.13
CA GLU A 315 7.53 -5.09 -12.52
C GLU A 315 8.31 -6.40 -12.57
N TYR A 316 8.10 -7.18 -13.62
CA TYR A 316 8.79 -8.46 -13.79
C TYR A 316 10.29 -8.36 -13.53
N ALA A 317 10.78 -9.22 -12.65
CA ALA A 317 12.18 -9.34 -12.23
C ALA A 317 12.78 -8.05 -11.64
N MET A 318 11.95 -7.14 -11.07
CA MET A 318 12.40 -5.96 -10.33
C MET A 318 11.95 -6.07 -8.86
N PRO A 319 12.60 -6.94 -8.07
CA PRO A 319 12.29 -7.06 -6.65
C PRO A 319 12.86 -5.85 -5.88
N ILE A 320 12.00 -5.21 -5.10
CA ILE A 320 12.41 -4.20 -4.12
C ILE A 320 12.34 -4.87 -2.76
N HIS A 321 13.49 -5.01 -2.12
CA HIS A 321 13.60 -5.64 -0.82
C HIS A 321 13.65 -4.58 0.28
N VAL A 322 12.47 -4.16 0.74
CA VAL A 322 12.29 -3.37 1.95
C VAL A 322 11.04 -3.88 2.67
N PRO A 323 11.00 -3.87 4.00
CA PRO A 323 9.80 -4.25 4.73
C PRO A 323 8.61 -3.38 4.31
N MET A 324 7.51 -4.01 3.90
CA MET A 324 6.28 -3.35 3.44
C MET A 324 5.06 -4.10 3.95
N VAL A 325 3.93 -3.43 4.04
CA VAL A 325 2.63 -4.09 4.16
C VAL A 325 2.42 -4.99 2.94
N ASP A 326 2.05 -6.25 3.15
CA ASP A 326 1.82 -7.20 2.05
C ASP A 326 0.49 -6.89 1.36
N VAL A 327 0.55 -5.95 0.43
CA VAL A 327 -0.59 -5.55 -0.40
C VAL A 327 -0.48 -6.23 -1.76
N ARG A 328 -1.56 -6.88 -2.18
CA ARG A 328 -1.66 -7.48 -3.51
C ARG A 328 -2.60 -6.68 -4.38
N THR A 329 -2.05 -6.12 -5.44
CA THR A 329 -2.82 -5.33 -6.41
C THR A 329 -3.36 -6.22 -7.53
N ILE A 330 -4.64 -6.07 -7.81
CA ILE A 330 -5.37 -6.77 -8.87
C ILE A 330 -5.77 -5.75 -9.92
N GLY A 331 -5.48 -6.01 -11.19
CA GLY A 331 -5.95 -5.17 -12.30
C GLY A 331 -7.45 -5.36 -12.55
N ALA A 332 -8.27 -5.05 -11.56
CA ALA A 332 -9.72 -5.02 -11.63
C ALA A 332 -10.22 -3.82 -10.81
N GLY A 333 -10.81 -2.83 -11.44
CA GLY A 333 -11.36 -1.62 -10.84
C GLY A 333 -12.59 -1.17 -11.59
N GLY A 334 -13.21 -0.08 -11.17
CA GLY A 334 -14.44 0.44 -11.80
C GLY A 334 -14.32 0.68 -13.31
N GLY A 335 -13.15 1.10 -13.78
CA GLY A 335 -12.85 1.32 -15.20
C GLY A 335 -12.37 0.09 -15.97
N SER A 336 -12.33 -1.10 -15.37
CA SER A 336 -11.92 -2.31 -16.08
C SER A 336 -12.85 -2.61 -17.26
N ILE A 337 -12.23 -2.77 -18.45
CA ILE A 337 -12.94 -2.96 -19.71
C ILE A 337 -13.45 -4.40 -19.82
N ALA A 338 -14.71 -4.54 -20.18
CA ALA A 338 -15.34 -5.81 -20.50
C ALA A 338 -15.38 -6.02 -22.02
N LYS A 339 -15.01 -7.20 -22.48
CA LYS A 339 -15.03 -7.59 -23.90
C LYS A 339 -15.32 -9.07 -24.06
N VAL A 340 -15.83 -9.45 -25.21
CA VAL A 340 -15.93 -10.86 -25.63
C VAL A 340 -14.71 -11.14 -26.53
N ASN A 341 -13.95 -12.19 -26.17
CA ASN A 341 -12.77 -12.57 -26.94
C ASN A 341 -13.13 -13.42 -28.18
N ASP A 342 -12.13 -13.73 -29.00
CA ASP A 342 -12.30 -14.51 -30.23
C ASP A 342 -12.85 -15.93 -29.99
N ALA A 343 -12.76 -16.46 -28.78
CA ALA A 343 -13.32 -17.74 -28.37
C ALA A 343 -14.78 -17.63 -27.85
N GLY A 344 -15.39 -16.43 -27.90
CA GLY A 344 -16.73 -16.18 -27.42
C GLY A 344 -16.86 -16.08 -25.89
N LEU A 345 -15.75 -15.91 -25.16
CA LEU A 345 -15.75 -15.83 -23.70
C LEU A 345 -15.71 -14.36 -23.25
N LEU A 346 -16.51 -14.04 -22.22
CA LEU A 346 -16.49 -12.74 -21.57
C LEU A 346 -15.22 -12.59 -20.72
N GLU A 347 -14.46 -11.54 -20.98
CA GLU A 347 -13.28 -11.12 -20.22
C GLU A 347 -13.53 -9.74 -19.60
N VAL A 348 -13.05 -9.53 -18.36
CA VAL A 348 -13.10 -8.24 -17.66
C VAL A 348 -11.69 -7.89 -17.18
N GLY A 349 -11.15 -6.77 -17.69
CA GLY A 349 -9.75 -6.38 -17.46
C GLY A 349 -8.74 -7.36 -18.12
N PRO A 350 -7.42 -7.22 -17.87
CA PRO A 350 -6.78 -6.24 -16.99
C PRO A 350 -6.75 -4.80 -17.53
N GLN A 351 -7.11 -4.59 -18.81
CA GLN A 351 -7.15 -3.26 -19.40
C GLN A 351 -8.22 -2.40 -18.70
N SER A 352 -7.85 -1.14 -18.41
CA SER A 352 -8.74 -0.14 -17.82
C SER A 352 -8.93 1.03 -18.77
N ALA A 353 -10.13 1.59 -18.80
CA ALA A 353 -10.42 2.84 -19.50
C ALA A 353 -9.74 4.06 -18.83
N GLY A 354 -9.18 3.89 -17.64
CA GLY A 354 -8.56 4.97 -16.88
C GLY A 354 -9.55 6.05 -16.45
N ALA A 355 -9.05 7.26 -16.24
CA ALA A 355 -9.86 8.43 -15.93
C ALA A 355 -10.25 9.23 -17.20
N ASN A 356 -9.42 9.17 -18.24
CA ASN A 356 -9.63 9.85 -19.51
C ASN A 356 -9.25 8.91 -20.67
N PRO A 357 -10.18 8.56 -21.60
CA PRO A 357 -11.58 9.00 -21.63
C PRO A 357 -12.47 8.38 -20.54
N GLY A 358 -12.01 7.36 -19.83
CA GLY A 358 -12.74 6.73 -18.74
C GLY A 358 -13.91 5.85 -19.18
N PRO A 359 -14.73 5.37 -18.22
CA PRO A 359 -16.00 4.71 -18.46
C PRO A 359 -16.94 5.52 -19.37
N ILE A 360 -17.84 4.85 -20.08
CA ILE A 360 -18.83 5.52 -20.95
C ILE A 360 -19.64 6.52 -20.13
N CYS A 361 -20.04 6.13 -18.91
CA CYS A 361 -20.85 6.96 -18.01
C CYS A 361 -20.16 8.26 -17.55
N TYR A 362 -18.86 8.44 -17.79
CA TYR A 362 -18.17 9.70 -17.49
C TYR A 362 -18.41 10.79 -18.53
N GLY A 363 -18.96 10.46 -19.71
CA GLY A 363 -19.25 11.46 -20.73
C GLY A 363 -18.04 12.09 -21.41
N LEU A 364 -16.83 11.56 -21.19
CA LEU A 364 -15.56 12.09 -21.72
C LEU A 364 -15.11 11.40 -23.02
N GLY A 365 -16.00 10.67 -23.69
CA GLY A 365 -15.73 9.98 -24.95
C GLY A 365 -15.33 8.51 -24.80
N GLY A 366 -15.50 7.92 -23.62
CA GLY A 366 -15.36 6.48 -23.39
C GLY A 366 -16.32 5.69 -24.30
N SER A 367 -15.85 4.58 -24.86
CA SER A 367 -16.62 3.77 -25.82
C SER A 367 -16.62 2.28 -25.50
N GLU A 368 -15.83 1.85 -24.51
CA GLU A 368 -15.73 0.46 -24.08
C GLU A 368 -16.54 0.21 -22.81
N PRO A 369 -17.36 -0.88 -22.75
CA PRO A 369 -18.09 -1.25 -21.55
C PRO A 369 -17.16 -1.47 -20.36
N THR A 370 -17.50 -0.92 -19.19
CA THR A 370 -16.72 -1.08 -17.96
C THR A 370 -17.56 -1.59 -16.80
N ILE A 371 -16.92 -1.93 -15.67
CA ILE A 371 -17.59 -2.29 -14.42
C ILE A 371 -18.47 -1.14 -13.92
N SER A 372 -18.01 0.13 -14.02
CA SER A 372 -18.80 1.31 -13.63
C SER A 372 -20.07 1.45 -14.48
N ASP A 373 -19.97 1.25 -15.79
CA ASP A 373 -21.12 1.28 -16.69
C ASP A 373 -22.11 0.16 -16.40
N ALA A 374 -21.61 -1.05 -16.08
CA ALA A 374 -22.45 -2.18 -15.65
C ALA A 374 -23.23 -1.87 -14.37
N ASN A 375 -22.58 -1.28 -13.35
CA ASN A 375 -23.25 -0.87 -12.13
C ASN A 375 -24.33 0.19 -12.37
N LEU A 376 -24.06 1.13 -13.24
CA LEU A 376 -25.04 2.14 -13.62
C LEU A 376 -26.23 1.54 -14.35
N LEU A 377 -25.98 0.67 -15.35
CA LEU A 377 -27.01 0.00 -16.13
C LEU A 377 -27.93 -0.87 -15.26
N LEU A 378 -27.38 -1.47 -14.20
CA LEU A 378 -28.13 -2.29 -13.25
C LEU A 378 -28.77 -1.50 -12.10
N GLY A 379 -28.78 -0.16 -12.16
CA GLY A 379 -29.44 0.71 -11.18
C GLY A 379 -28.72 0.84 -9.84
N ARG A 380 -27.50 0.32 -9.68
CA ARG A 380 -26.72 0.42 -8.45
C ARG A 380 -26.17 1.82 -8.21
N LEU A 381 -25.89 2.55 -9.27
CA LEU A 381 -25.46 3.96 -9.28
C LEU A 381 -26.56 4.87 -9.82
N ASP A 382 -26.55 6.13 -9.38
CA ASP A 382 -27.40 7.19 -9.92
C ASP A 382 -26.57 8.07 -10.87
N VAL A 383 -26.96 8.13 -12.14
CA VAL A 383 -26.28 8.93 -13.17
C VAL A 383 -26.19 10.41 -12.80
N ASN A 384 -27.20 10.95 -12.08
CA ASN A 384 -27.26 12.35 -11.70
C ASN A 384 -26.36 12.71 -10.50
N LYS A 385 -25.76 11.70 -9.84
CA LYS A 385 -24.91 11.87 -8.64
C LYS A 385 -23.45 11.51 -8.86
N LEU A 386 -23.06 11.18 -10.09
CA LEU A 386 -21.67 10.91 -10.45
C LEU A 386 -20.88 12.22 -10.48
N LYS A 387 -20.06 12.49 -9.47
CA LYS A 387 -19.24 13.72 -9.38
C LYS A 387 -18.20 13.89 -10.49
N SER A 388 -17.81 12.79 -11.15
CA SER A 388 -16.84 12.79 -12.24
C SER A 388 -17.43 13.24 -13.58
N VAL A 389 -18.74 13.50 -13.66
CA VAL A 389 -19.48 13.75 -14.89
C VAL A 389 -19.95 15.19 -14.92
N SER A 390 -19.51 15.94 -15.93
CA SER A 390 -19.97 17.31 -16.17
C SER A 390 -21.35 17.36 -16.82
N GLU A 391 -21.69 16.34 -17.63
CA GLU A 391 -23.02 16.18 -18.25
C GLU A 391 -23.44 14.70 -18.17
N PRO A 392 -24.68 14.41 -17.70
CA PRO A 392 -25.17 13.04 -17.59
C PRO A 392 -25.24 12.38 -18.99
N VAL A 393 -24.67 11.18 -19.09
CA VAL A 393 -24.79 10.38 -20.32
C VAL A 393 -26.13 9.66 -20.33
N ASP A 394 -26.77 9.62 -21.51
CA ASP A 394 -28.01 8.89 -21.69
C ASP A 394 -27.84 7.41 -21.42
N LEU A 395 -28.63 6.86 -20.48
CA LEU A 395 -28.60 5.45 -20.10
C LEU A 395 -28.91 4.53 -21.28
N ASP A 396 -29.77 4.96 -22.22
CA ASP A 396 -30.10 4.18 -23.41
C ASP A 396 -28.91 4.09 -24.37
N HIS A 397 -28.05 5.10 -24.40
CA HIS A 397 -26.79 5.02 -25.14
C HIS A 397 -25.84 3.96 -24.55
N ILE A 398 -25.69 3.92 -23.21
CA ILE A 398 -24.87 2.89 -22.52
C ILE A 398 -25.45 1.50 -22.79
N ARG A 399 -26.78 1.35 -22.69
CA ARG A 399 -27.51 0.11 -22.98
C ARG A 399 -27.26 -0.38 -24.39
N ALA A 400 -27.33 0.49 -25.39
CA ALA A 400 -27.08 0.15 -26.77
C ALA A 400 -25.64 -0.34 -27.01
N ILE A 401 -24.63 0.27 -26.34
CA ILE A 401 -23.24 -0.18 -26.42
C ILE A 401 -23.07 -1.54 -25.78
N PHE A 402 -23.64 -1.76 -24.58
CA PHE A 402 -23.61 -3.07 -23.91
C PHE A 402 -24.25 -4.15 -24.76
N GLN A 403 -25.44 -3.88 -25.35
CA GLN A 403 -26.10 -4.84 -26.21
C GLN A 403 -25.21 -5.20 -27.40
N LYS A 404 -24.70 -4.19 -28.12
CA LYS A 404 -23.90 -4.40 -29.33
C LYS A 404 -22.58 -5.12 -29.06
N LYS A 405 -21.85 -4.72 -28.00
CA LYS A 405 -20.47 -5.22 -27.74
C LYS A 405 -20.42 -6.49 -26.92
N LEU A 406 -21.41 -6.72 -26.06
CA LEU A 406 -21.45 -7.86 -25.15
C LEU A 406 -22.70 -8.73 -25.33
N GLY A 407 -23.89 -8.11 -25.34
CA GLY A 407 -25.15 -8.84 -25.41
C GLY A 407 -25.30 -9.65 -26.70
N ASP A 408 -25.13 -9.02 -27.87
CA ASP A 408 -25.24 -9.71 -29.15
C ASP A 408 -24.24 -10.86 -29.32
N PRO A 409 -22.91 -10.67 -29.01
CA PRO A 409 -21.94 -11.76 -29.06
C PRO A 409 -22.23 -12.92 -28.09
N LEU A 410 -22.80 -12.61 -26.92
CA LEU A 410 -23.13 -13.61 -25.88
C LEU A 410 -24.56 -14.17 -26.04
N ASN A 411 -25.36 -13.62 -26.96
CA ASN A 411 -26.77 -13.95 -27.18
C ASN A 411 -27.64 -13.79 -25.92
N VAL A 412 -27.48 -12.65 -25.23
CA VAL A 412 -28.25 -12.22 -24.05
C VAL A 412 -28.64 -10.73 -24.16
N ASP A 413 -29.54 -10.28 -23.28
CA ASP A 413 -29.85 -8.85 -23.19
C ASP A 413 -28.74 -8.07 -22.46
N SER A 414 -28.81 -6.74 -22.54
CA SER A 414 -27.81 -5.82 -21.99
C SER A 414 -27.68 -5.92 -20.47
N GLU A 415 -28.77 -6.12 -19.75
CA GLU A 415 -28.83 -6.27 -18.30
C GLU A 415 -28.18 -7.58 -17.85
N THR A 416 -28.48 -8.67 -18.52
CA THR A 416 -27.84 -9.97 -18.28
C THR A 416 -26.34 -9.91 -18.60
N ALA A 417 -25.95 -9.23 -19.69
CA ALA A 417 -24.54 -9.01 -20.01
C ALA A 417 -23.84 -8.17 -18.94
N ALA A 418 -24.47 -7.10 -18.43
CA ALA A 418 -23.93 -6.27 -17.36
C ALA A 418 -23.78 -7.08 -16.04
N ALA A 419 -24.77 -7.90 -15.70
CA ALA A 419 -24.69 -8.80 -14.54
C ALA A 419 -23.53 -9.81 -14.67
N ALA A 420 -23.33 -10.37 -15.87
CA ALA A 420 -22.22 -11.29 -16.16
C ALA A 420 -20.86 -10.57 -16.03
N VAL A 421 -20.73 -9.30 -16.46
CA VAL A 421 -19.51 -8.49 -16.25
C VAL A 421 -19.16 -8.41 -14.77
N LEU A 422 -20.15 -8.10 -13.92
CA LEU A 422 -19.92 -8.01 -12.47
C LEU A 422 -19.56 -9.37 -11.86
N GLN A 423 -20.19 -10.45 -12.28
CA GLN A 423 -19.91 -11.80 -11.78
C GLN A 423 -18.47 -12.22 -12.13
N VAL A 424 -18.03 -12.00 -13.38
CA VAL A 424 -16.65 -12.28 -13.81
C VAL A 424 -15.64 -11.46 -13.01
N ALA A 425 -15.93 -10.17 -12.77
CA ALA A 425 -15.08 -9.31 -11.96
C ALA A 425 -14.96 -9.82 -10.53
N ILE A 426 -16.08 -10.17 -9.88
CA ILE A 426 -16.11 -10.70 -8.50
C ILE A 426 -15.34 -12.03 -8.40
N THR A 427 -15.56 -12.97 -9.33
CA THR A 427 -14.84 -14.25 -9.34
C THR A 427 -13.33 -14.05 -9.48
N ARG A 428 -12.91 -13.10 -10.32
CA ARG A 428 -11.50 -12.76 -10.49
C ARG A 428 -10.91 -12.15 -9.22
N MET A 429 -11.61 -11.22 -8.59
CA MET A 429 -11.21 -10.59 -7.33
C MET A 429 -11.16 -11.62 -6.19
N ALA A 430 -12.14 -12.52 -6.11
CA ALA A 430 -12.15 -13.60 -5.12
C ALA A 430 -10.95 -14.54 -5.26
N GLY A 431 -10.56 -14.90 -6.49
CA GLY A 431 -9.38 -15.71 -6.75
C GLY A 431 -8.10 -15.09 -6.19
N ALA A 432 -7.90 -13.79 -6.43
CA ALA A 432 -6.74 -13.07 -5.92
C ALA A 432 -6.81 -12.85 -4.39
N THR A 433 -7.99 -12.58 -3.83
CA THR A 433 -8.19 -12.46 -2.38
C THR A 433 -7.89 -13.78 -1.65
N ARG A 434 -8.25 -14.92 -2.23
CA ARG A 434 -7.85 -16.23 -1.69
C ARG A 434 -6.34 -16.41 -1.66
N MET A 435 -5.61 -15.86 -2.61
CA MET A 435 -4.15 -15.93 -2.60
C MET A 435 -3.52 -15.16 -1.44
N VAL A 436 -4.15 -14.10 -0.96
CA VAL A 436 -3.64 -13.32 0.19
C VAL A 436 -3.87 -14.04 1.52
N SER A 437 -4.92 -14.83 1.65
CA SER A 437 -5.26 -15.56 2.88
C SER A 437 -4.75 -17.02 2.86
N VAL A 438 -5.20 -17.81 1.89
CA VAL A 438 -4.90 -19.25 1.81
C VAL A 438 -3.41 -19.53 1.62
N SER A 439 -2.68 -18.68 0.88
CA SER A 439 -1.21 -18.82 0.74
C SER A 439 -0.46 -18.64 2.05
N LEU A 440 -1.07 -17.93 3.01
CA LEU A 440 -0.54 -17.77 4.36
C LEU A 440 -1.04 -18.85 5.35
N GLY A 441 -1.90 -19.78 4.88
CA GLY A 441 -2.49 -20.84 5.69
C GLY A 441 -3.72 -20.39 6.50
N GLU A 442 -4.29 -19.22 6.16
CA GLU A 442 -5.44 -18.65 6.84
C GLU A 442 -6.75 -18.98 6.11
N ASP A 443 -7.81 -19.24 6.86
CA ASP A 443 -9.15 -19.47 6.30
C ASP A 443 -9.90 -18.14 6.21
N PRO A 444 -10.35 -17.71 5.02
CA PRO A 444 -11.10 -16.45 4.87
C PRO A 444 -12.34 -16.35 5.75
N ARG A 445 -12.93 -17.49 6.15
CA ARG A 445 -14.15 -17.56 7.00
C ARG A 445 -13.92 -17.08 8.43
N ASP A 446 -12.66 -16.98 8.87
CA ASP A 446 -12.29 -16.50 10.21
C ASP A 446 -12.05 -14.96 10.23
N PHE A 447 -12.31 -14.29 9.10
CA PHE A 447 -12.07 -12.86 8.90
C PHE A 447 -13.36 -12.13 8.55
N SER A 448 -13.37 -10.80 8.80
CA SER A 448 -14.35 -9.89 8.21
C SER A 448 -13.77 -9.23 6.96
N LEU A 449 -14.56 -8.96 5.92
CA LEU A 449 -14.13 -8.22 4.74
C LEU A 449 -14.22 -6.72 5.05
N PHE A 450 -13.08 -6.01 5.08
CA PHE A 450 -13.06 -4.56 5.26
C PHE A 450 -13.07 -3.88 3.89
N ALA A 451 -14.23 -3.36 3.49
CA ALA A 451 -14.44 -2.83 2.16
C ALA A 451 -14.36 -1.31 2.11
N PHE A 452 -13.45 -0.77 1.32
CA PHE A 452 -13.24 0.66 1.14
C PHE A 452 -12.84 1.01 -0.30
N GLY A 453 -12.44 2.27 -0.54
CA GLY A 453 -12.32 2.81 -1.87
C GLY A 453 -13.67 3.25 -2.46
N GLY A 454 -13.64 3.96 -3.57
CA GLY A 454 -14.86 4.52 -4.18
C GLY A 454 -15.84 3.46 -4.68
N ALA A 455 -15.36 2.30 -5.13
CA ALA A 455 -16.16 1.22 -5.69
C ALA A 455 -16.28 -0.02 -4.77
N GLY A 456 -15.37 -0.19 -3.81
CA GLY A 456 -15.29 -1.39 -2.98
C GLY A 456 -16.59 -1.78 -2.28
N PRO A 457 -17.23 -0.88 -1.53
CA PRO A 457 -18.45 -1.20 -0.77
C PRO A 457 -19.64 -1.66 -1.62
N MET A 458 -19.66 -1.33 -2.91
CA MET A 458 -20.71 -1.76 -3.84
C MET A 458 -20.65 -3.24 -4.19
N HIS A 459 -19.46 -3.82 -4.14
CA HIS A 459 -19.20 -5.21 -4.54
C HIS A 459 -18.92 -6.11 -3.33
N ALA A 460 -18.88 -5.55 -2.14
CA ALA A 460 -18.38 -6.21 -0.95
C ALA A 460 -19.19 -7.42 -0.51
N SER A 461 -20.54 -7.34 -0.49
CA SER A 461 -21.41 -8.47 -0.13
C SER A 461 -21.24 -9.65 -1.09
N ALA A 462 -21.23 -9.38 -2.40
CA ALA A 462 -21.06 -10.43 -3.41
C ALA A 462 -19.66 -11.08 -3.31
N LEU A 463 -18.60 -10.29 -3.09
CA LEU A 463 -17.23 -10.78 -2.91
C LEU A 463 -17.10 -11.62 -1.63
N ALA A 464 -17.64 -11.15 -0.52
CA ALA A 464 -17.60 -11.86 0.76
C ALA A 464 -18.33 -13.20 0.67
N ARG A 465 -19.49 -13.24 0.00
CA ARG A 465 -20.26 -14.48 -0.26
C ARG A 465 -19.47 -15.49 -1.09
N GLU A 466 -18.78 -15.03 -2.16
CA GLU A 466 -17.91 -15.86 -3.00
C GLU A 466 -16.71 -16.44 -2.22
N LEU A 467 -16.23 -15.72 -1.19
CA LEU A 467 -15.12 -16.13 -0.31
C LEU A 467 -15.59 -16.97 0.89
N GLY A 468 -16.89 -16.99 1.17
CA GLY A 468 -17.46 -17.58 2.39
C GLY A 468 -17.23 -16.76 3.66
N ILE A 469 -16.87 -15.48 3.51
CA ILE A 469 -16.70 -14.53 4.63
C ILE A 469 -18.07 -14.17 5.19
N PRO A 470 -18.28 -14.24 6.53
CA PRO A 470 -19.63 -14.11 7.10
C PRO A 470 -20.12 -12.66 7.20
N GLU A 471 -19.22 -11.69 7.24
CA GLU A 471 -19.56 -10.28 7.44
C GLU A 471 -18.65 -9.31 6.69
N VAL A 472 -19.19 -8.14 6.39
CA VAL A 472 -18.48 -7.02 5.76
C VAL A 472 -18.49 -5.83 6.69
N LEU A 473 -17.34 -5.20 6.91
CA LEU A 473 -17.20 -3.93 7.61
C LEU A 473 -16.87 -2.83 6.60
N VAL A 474 -17.75 -1.83 6.49
CA VAL A 474 -17.53 -0.65 5.65
C VAL A 474 -17.26 0.55 6.54
N PRO A 475 -16.07 1.17 6.51
CA PRO A 475 -15.74 2.30 7.39
C PRO A 475 -16.64 3.51 7.13
N ALA A 476 -16.66 4.44 8.07
CA ALA A 476 -17.49 5.65 7.99
C ALA A 476 -17.25 6.48 6.73
N ARG A 477 -16.02 6.51 6.23
CA ARG A 477 -15.58 7.26 5.04
C ARG A 477 -14.72 6.37 4.12
N PRO A 478 -15.32 5.45 3.35
CA PRO A 478 -14.58 4.48 2.56
C PRO A 478 -13.71 5.10 1.47
N GLY A 479 -14.16 6.18 0.82
CA GLY A 479 -13.47 6.79 -0.30
C GLY A 479 -12.26 7.64 0.07
N ILE A 480 -12.01 7.84 1.39
CA ILE A 480 -10.87 8.62 1.91
C ILE A 480 -10.09 7.88 2.99
N THR A 481 -10.26 6.56 3.07
CA THR A 481 -9.64 5.72 4.10
C THR A 481 -8.11 5.83 4.08
N ASN A 482 -7.49 5.99 2.92
CA ASN A 482 -6.03 6.15 2.80
C ASN A 482 -5.53 7.44 3.49
N ALA A 483 -6.21 8.58 3.28
CA ALA A 483 -5.87 9.82 3.98
C ALA A 483 -6.08 9.71 5.50
N LEU A 484 -7.10 8.95 5.94
CA LEU A 484 -7.30 8.65 7.37
C LEU A 484 -6.14 7.81 7.91
N GLY A 485 -5.64 6.84 7.14
CA GLY A 485 -4.48 6.04 7.49
C GLY A 485 -3.24 6.88 7.75
N CYS A 486 -3.03 7.94 7.00
CA CYS A 486 -1.94 8.89 7.25
C CYS A 486 -2.05 9.51 8.66
N ILE A 487 -3.26 9.91 9.10
CA ILE A 487 -3.44 10.50 10.43
C ILE A 487 -3.18 9.50 11.56
N VAL A 488 -3.62 8.25 11.42
CA VAL A 488 -3.54 7.25 12.49
C VAL A 488 -2.23 6.45 12.51
N ALA A 489 -1.40 6.58 11.46
CA ALA A 489 -0.13 5.85 11.36
C ALA A 489 0.88 6.32 12.41
N ASP A 490 1.59 5.38 13.01
CA ASP A 490 2.67 5.61 13.96
C ASP A 490 4.01 5.84 13.24
N LEU A 491 5.01 6.36 13.97
CA LEU A 491 6.40 6.33 13.50
C LEU A 491 6.92 4.89 13.50
N LYS A 492 7.63 4.47 12.43
CA LYS A 492 8.10 3.09 12.34
C LYS A 492 9.41 2.98 11.59
N HIS A 493 10.40 2.34 12.23
CA HIS A 493 11.71 2.04 11.66
C HIS A 493 11.95 0.53 11.69
N ASP A 494 12.30 -0.04 10.54
CA ASP A 494 12.64 -1.45 10.37
C ASP A 494 14.12 -1.61 10.03
N PHE A 495 14.74 -2.56 10.70
CA PHE A 495 16.13 -2.95 10.52
C PHE A 495 16.24 -4.42 10.16
N VAL A 496 17.07 -4.73 9.18
CA VAL A 496 17.31 -6.10 8.71
C VAL A 496 18.83 -6.32 8.60
N ARG A 497 19.32 -7.44 9.10
CA ARG A 497 20.72 -7.87 8.94
C ARG A 497 20.81 -9.36 8.68
N THR A 498 21.46 -9.75 7.58
CA THR A 498 21.74 -11.16 7.26
C THR A 498 22.86 -11.72 8.11
N ILE A 499 22.65 -12.92 8.64
CA ILE A 499 23.71 -13.76 9.23
C ILE A 499 23.86 -15.11 8.53
N ASN A 500 22.80 -15.61 7.89
CA ASN A 500 22.76 -16.82 7.08
C ASN A 500 23.48 -18.01 7.73
N SER A 501 23.13 -18.32 8.99
CA SER A 501 23.79 -19.34 9.81
C SER A 501 22.83 -20.44 10.25
N PRO A 502 23.22 -21.73 10.18
CA PRO A 502 22.47 -22.80 10.84
C PRO A 502 22.30 -22.48 12.34
N LEU A 503 21.11 -22.67 12.90
CA LEU A 503 20.79 -22.30 14.27
C LEU A 503 21.72 -22.95 15.30
N ASN A 504 22.11 -24.20 15.08
CA ASN A 504 23.04 -24.92 15.99
C ASN A 504 24.48 -24.36 15.99
N LEU A 505 24.86 -23.61 14.94
CA LEU A 505 26.19 -22.98 14.82
C LEU A 505 26.15 -21.47 15.06
N ALA A 506 24.96 -20.86 15.09
CA ALA A 506 24.80 -19.43 15.26
C ALA A 506 25.39 -18.93 16.58
N ASP A 507 26.13 -17.83 16.53
CA ASP A 507 26.66 -17.18 17.75
C ASP A 507 25.54 -16.34 18.39
N MET A 508 25.06 -16.79 19.53
CA MET A 508 23.99 -16.12 20.29
C MET A 508 24.45 -14.76 20.86
N GLN A 509 25.74 -14.55 21.08
CA GLN A 509 26.27 -13.24 21.53
C GLN A 509 26.26 -12.23 20.37
N GLU A 510 26.63 -12.68 19.18
CA GLU A 510 26.54 -11.86 17.97
C GLU A 510 25.09 -11.48 17.68
N ILE A 511 24.14 -12.43 17.75
CA ILE A 511 22.71 -12.16 17.57
C ILE A 511 22.23 -11.10 18.57
N ALA A 512 22.56 -11.26 19.85
CA ALA A 512 22.18 -10.31 20.89
C ALA A 512 22.79 -8.91 20.66
N ALA A 513 24.03 -8.85 20.18
CA ALA A 513 24.69 -7.58 19.85
C ALA A 513 24.01 -6.87 18.67
N ILE A 514 23.63 -7.62 17.62
CA ILE A 514 22.90 -7.08 16.46
C ILE A 514 21.54 -6.54 16.89
N LEU A 515 20.74 -7.32 17.63
CA LEU A 515 19.43 -6.91 18.12
C LEU A 515 19.51 -5.65 18.97
N LYS A 516 20.54 -5.58 19.84
CA LYS A 516 20.79 -4.39 20.66
C LYS A 516 21.13 -3.17 19.81
N ALA A 517 22.03 -3.31 18.83
CA ALA A 517 22.42 -2.22 17.96
C ALA A 517 21.23 -1.67 17.15
N GLN A 518 20.44 -2.55 16.53
CA GLN A 518 19.22 -2.19 15.79
C GLN A 518 18.18 -1.48 16.68
N ARG A 519 17.99 -1.99 17.91
CA ARG A 519 17.10 -1.36 18.89
C ARG A 519 17.58 0.04 19.26
N ASP A 520 18.86 0.18 19.61
CA ASP A 520 19.43 1.43 20.11
C ASP A 520 19.42 2.49 19.00
N GLU A 521 19.68 2.11 17.75
CA GLU A 521 19.56 2.97 16.56
C GLU A 521 18.10 3.42 16.32
N GLY A 522 17.15 2.48 16.35
CA GLY A 522 15.73 2.80 16.15
C GLY A 522 15.16 3.69 17.26
N LEU A 523 15.56 3.48 18.52
CA LEU A 523 15.18 4.35 19.62
C LEU A 523 15.74 5.76 19.47
N GLU A 524 16.96 5.89 18.92
CA GLU A 524 17.55 7.21 18.66
C GLU A 524 16.84 7.92 17.52
N LEU A 525 16.48 7.23 16.43
CA LEU A 525 15.69 7.80 15.35
C LEU A 525 14.32 8.31 15.85
N ILE A 526 13.61 7.51 16.66
CA ILE A 526 12.34 7.93 17.26
C ILE A 526 12.51 9.18 18.14
N ARG A 527 13.60 9.30 18.91
CA ARG A 527 13.85 10.50 19.74
C ARG A 527 14.14 11.75 18.94
N GLN A 528 14.71 11.60 17.74
CA GLN A 528 15.03 12.71 16.86
C GLN A 528 13.82 13.23 16.09
N GLU A 529 12.72 12.44 16.04
CA GLU A 529 11.50 12.88 15.39
C GLU A 529 10.78 13.95 16.23
N PRO A 530 10.37 15.06 15.62
CA PRO A 530 9.83 16.22 16.33
C PRO A 530 8.33 16.09 16.66
N VAL A 531 7.85 14.89 16.91
CA VAL A 531 6.45 14.61 17.26
C VAL A 531 6.33 13.94 18.63
N SER A 532 5.22 14.19 19.33
CA SER A 532 4.97 13.62 20.65
C SER A 532 4.69 12.10 20.54
N ILE A 533 5.45 11.31 21.29
CA ILE A 533 5.34 9.86 21.38
C ILE A 533 4.86 9.47 22.77
N GLU A 534 3.76 8.71 22.86
CA GLU A 534 3.21 8.18 24.12
C GLU A 534 3.93 6.92 24.58
N GLU A 535 4.24 6.03 23.65
CA GLU A 535 4.84 4.73 23.92
C GLU A 535 5.82 4.37 22.81
N THR A 536 6.96 3.77 23.18
CA THR A 536 7.85 3.17 22.20
C THR A 536 7.83 1.65 22.36
N ARG A 537 7.59 0.94 21.24
CA ARG A 537 7.57 -0.52 21.18
C ARG A 537 8.74 -1.01 20.35
N VAL A 538 9.35 -2.10 20.80
CA VAL A 538 10.40 -2.80 20.08
C VAL A 538 9.96 -4.24 19.88
N ALA A 539 9.96 -4.69 18.64
CA ALA A 539 9.68 -6.07 18.26
C ALA A 539 10.88 -6.65 17.55
N HIS A 540 11.28 -7.86 17.96
CA HIS A 540 12.35 -8.62 17.34
C HIS A 540 11.81 -9.84 16.63
N SER A 541 12.34 -10.14 15.44
CA SER A 541 12.00 -11.35 14.69
C SER A 541 13.20 -11.89 13.93
N LEU A 542 13.11 -13.14 13.51
CA LEU A 542 14.09 -13.78 12.64
C LEU A 542 13.41 -14.27 11.37
N ASP A 543 14.06 -14.09 10.24
CA ASP A 543 13.71 -14.83 9.04
C ASP A 543 14.42 -16.18 9.10
N MET A 544 13.66 -17.26 9.10
CA MET A 544 14.19 -18.62 9.26
C MET A 544 13.68 -19.55 8.17
N GLN A 545 14.46 -20.55 7.85
CA GLN A 545 14.12 -21.62 6.92
C GLN A 545 14.76 -22.94 7.38
N PHE A 546 14.33 -24.06 6.83
CA PHE A 546 15.12 -25.28 6.94
C PHE A 546 16.29 -25.26 5.96
N VAL A 547 17.43 -25.82 6.36
CA VAL A 547 18.61 -25.94 5.50
C VAL A 547 18.26 -26.70 4.22
N GLY A 548 18.55 -26.09 3.06
CA GLY A 548 18.21 -26.64 1.74
C GLY A 548 16.82 -26.36 1.23
N GLN A 549 15.97 -25.66 2.02
CA GLN A 549 14.68 -25.14 1.55
C GLN A 549 14.79 -23.65 1.18
N THR A 550 13.80 -23.17 0.43
CA THR A 550 13.75 -21.77 -0.03
C THR A 550 12.64 -20.97 0.65
N HIS A 551 11.73 -21.63 1.36
CA HIS A 551 10.64 -20.96 2.07
C HIS A 551 11.16 -20.34 3.36
N ILE A 552 11.14 -19.02 3.39
CA ILE A 552 11.51 -18.22 4.57
C ILE A 552 10.24 -17.91 5.36
N LEU A 553 10.30 -18.15 6.68
CA LEU A 553 9.27 -17.76 7.63
C LEU A 553 9.80 -16.69 8.57
N GLN A 554 9.00 -15.68 8.82
CA GLN A 554 9.26 -14.73 9.88
C GLN A 554 8.81 -15.33 11.22
N VAL A 555 9.73 -15.39 12.17
CA VAL A 555 9.52 -15.94 13.50
C VAL A 555 9.69 -14.84 14.53
N SER A 556 8.62 -14.49 15.22
CA SER A 556 8.69 -13.51 16.31
C SER A 556 9.49 -14.05 17.49
N LEU A 557 10.37 -13.22 18.03
CA LEU A 557 11.16 -13.59 19.20
C LEU A 557 10.42 -13.23 20.50
N PRO A 558 10.44 -14.10 21.51
CA PRO A 558 9.91 -13.75 22.83
C PRO A 558 10.72 -12.58 23.43
N LYS A 559 10.05 -11.74 24.23
CA LYS A 559 10.70 -10.58 24.88
C LYS A 559 11.80 -10.99 25.86
N ASP A 560 11.67 -12.17 26.47
CA ASP A 560 12.58 -12.71 27.47
C ASP A 560 13.22 -14.02 26.98
N GLN A 561 14.50 -14.21 27.30
CA GLN A 561 15.25 -15.44 27.03
C GLN A 561 15.40 -15.86 25.57
N ILE A 562 16.08 -15.04 24.78
CA ILE A 562 16.50 -15.41 23.42
C ILE A 562 17.66 -16.42 23.52
N ASN A 563 17.36 -17.70 23.30
CA ASN A 563 18.33 -18.79 23.21
C ASN A 563 17.96 -19.75 22.07
N ARG A 564 18.86 -20.70 21.75
CA ARG A 564 18.65 -21.63 20.63
C ARG A 564 17.38 -22.45 20.77
N GLU A 565 17.03 -22.87 21.95
CA GLU A 565 15.86 -23.72 22.23
C GLU A 565 14.57 -22.94 22.02
N SER A 566 14.49 -21.70 22.55
CA SER A 566 13.31 -20.84 22.35
C SER A 566 13.12 -20.44 20.88
N ILE A 567 14.22 -20.19 20.15
CA ILE A 567 14.18 -19.89 18.71
C ILE A 567 13.71 -21.12 17.92
N GLN A 568 14.24 -22.33 18.21
CA GLN A 568 13.83 -23.55 17.53
C GLN A 568 12.34 -23.83 17.77
N LEU A 569 11.86 -23.71 19.01
CA LEU A 569 10.46 -23.93 19.34
C LEU A 569 9.54 -22.95 18.58
N ALA A 570 9.88 -21.67 18.59
CA ALA A 570 9.11 -20.64 17.88
C ALA A 570 9.07 -20.89 16.36
N PHE A 571 10.19 -21.35 15.78
CA PHE A 571 10.24 -21.71 14.36
C PHE A 571 9.39 -22.95 14.05
N ASP A 572 9.46 -24.00 14.88
CA ASP A 572 8.68 -25.22 14.69
C ASP A 572 7.17 -24.94 14.79
N GLU A 573 6.76 -24.06 15.71
CA GLU A 573 5.37 -23.63 15.85
C GLU A 573 4.92 -22.82 14.64
N ALA A 574 5.71 -21.85 14.18
CA ALA A 574 5.40 -21.05 13.00
C ALA A 574 5.32 -21.92 11.73
N TYR A 575 6.25 -22.86 11.58
CA TYR A 575 6.26 -23.77 10.43
C TYR A 575 5.05 -24.71 10.44
N PHE A 576 4.72 -25.28 11.61
CA PHE A 576 3.52 -26.13 11.76
C PHE A 576 2.23 -25.33 11.56
N GLY A 577 2.17 -24.10 12.05
CA GLY A 577 1.03 -23.20 11.83
C GLY A 577 0.73 -23.04 10.35
N ARG A 578 1.76 -22.82 9.54
CA ARG A 578 1.63 -22.54 8.11
C ARG A 578 1.44 -23.80 7.25
N PHE A 579 2.25 -24.85 7.50
CA PHE A 579 2.32 -26.01 6.59
C PHE A 579 1.67 -27.29 7.16
N ARG A 580 1.27 -27.28 8.45
CA ARG A 580 0.68 -28.43 9.16
C ARG A 580 1.59 -29.67 9.19
N VAL A 581 2.91 -29.47 9.03
CA VAL A 581 3.94 -30.53 9.04
C VAL A 581 5.02 -30.19 10.05
N ARG A 582 5.56 -31.21 10.72
CA ARG A 582 6.72 -31.09 11.59
C ARG A 582 7.89 -31.86 10.96
N LEU A 583 9.07 -31.24 10.93
CA LEU A 583 10.28 -31.78 10.30
C LEU A 583 11.45 -31.82 11.30
N PRO A 584 11.39 -32.64 12.35
CA PRO A 584 12.40 -32.63 13.43
C PRO A 584 13.79 -33.07 12.98
N GLU A 585 13.90 -33.76 11.86
CA GLU A 585 15.16 -34.26 11.31
C GLU A 585 15.94 -33.20 10.53
N ILE A 586 15.28 -32.07 10.16
CA ILE A 586 15.91 -31.05 9.33
C ILE A 586 16.35 -29.88 10.19
N ARG A 587 17.58 -29.41 9.96
CA ARG A 587 18.15 -28.29 10.72
C ARG A 587 17.52 -26.97 10.33
N ALA A 588 17.18 -26.15 11.33
CA ALA A 588 16.78 -24.77 11.12
C ALA A 588 17.99 -23.88 10.81
N GLN A 589 17.78 -22.87 9.99
CA GLN A 589 18.76 -21.85 9.61
C GLN A 589 18.16 -20.47 9.84
N ILE A 590 18.91 -19.58 10.48
CA ILE A 590 18.60 -18.16 10.56
C ILE A 590 19.15 -17.50 9.30
N VAL A 591 18.30 -16.79 8.57
CA VAL A 591 18.68 -16.03 7.38
C VAL A 591 18.95 -14.59 7.78
N ASN A 592 17.93 -13.90 8.34
CA ASN A 592 18.02 -12.51 8.74
C ASN A 592 17.60 -12.31 10.21
N ILE A 593 18.19 -11.31 10.83
CA ILE A 593 17.78 -10.74 12.13
C ILE A 593 17.05 -9.45 11.84
N LYS A 594 15.89 -9.25 12.46
CA LYS A 594 15.04 -8.08 12.26
C LYS A 594 14.66 -7.42 13.57
N THR A 595 14.59 -6.11 13.55
CA THR A 595 14.03 -5.30 14.62
C THR A 595 13.13 -4.22 14.04
N THR A 596 11.92 -4.13 14.57
CA THR A 596 10.99 -3.03 14.30
C THR A 596 10.87 -2.17 15.55
N VAL A 597 11.11 -0.87 15.43
CA VAL A 597 10.92 0.12 16.48
C VAL A 597 9.77 1.04 16.09
N THR A 598 8.73 1.05 16.91
CA THR A 598 7.51 1.83 16.67
C THR A 598 7.35 2.88 17.76
N GLY A 599 7.24 4.15 17.38
CA GLY A 599 6.86 5.26 18.23
C GLY A 599 5.37 5.52 18.13
N ARG A 600 4.58 5.04 19.10
CA ARG A 600 3.13 5.25 19.11
C ARG A 600 2.79 6.69 19.44
N ARG A 601 2.00 7.30 18.59
CA ARG A 601 1.40 8.61 18.82
C ARG A 601 0.13 8.48 19.68
N ALA A 602 -0.38 9.60 20.20
CA ALA A 602 -1.63 9.63 20.92
C ALA A 602 -2.76 9.04 20.06
N SER A 603 -3.59 8.21 20.68
CA SER A 603 -4.75 7.64 19.99
C SER A 603 -5.73 8.74 19.61
N ILE A 604 -6.23 8.67 18.38
CA ILE A 604 -7.09 9.68 17.78
C ILE A 604 -8.55 9.21 17.87
N CYS A 605 -9.43 10.08 18.37
CA CYS A 605 -10.86 9.81 18.33
C CYS A 605 -11.41 10.13 16.92
N LEU A 606 -12.10 9.17 16.32
CA LEU A 606 -12.67 9.29 14.98
C LEU A 606 -14.20 9.49 14.98
N ASP A 607 -14.80 9.77 16.13
CA ASP A 607 -16.25 9.92 16.29
C ASP A 607 -16.83 11.05 15.41
N GLY A 608 -15.98 12.01 15.00
CA GLY A 608 -16.36 13.14 14.15
C GLY A 608 -16.40 12.83 12.64
N LEU A 609 -16.09 11.61 12.21
CA LEU A 609 -16.13 11.23 10.79
C LEU A 609 -17.53 11.31 10.17
N ILE A 610 -18.55 11.04 10.96
CA ILE A 610 -19.97 11.30 10.62
C ILE A 610 -20.50 12.32 11.61
N ASP A 611 -20.96 13.47 11.12
CA ASP A 611 -21.51 14.53 11.98
C ASP A 611 -22.73 14.01 12.77
N PRO A 612 -22.64 13.91 14.11
CA PRO A 612 -23.78 13.44 14.91
C PRO A 612 -25.03 14.32 14.76
N ALA A 613 -24.87 15.62 14.45
CA ALA A 613 -25.97 16.56 14.26
C ALA A 613 -26.72 16.31 12.93
N GLY A 614 -26.09 15.70 11.94
CA GLY A 614 -26.70 15.34 10.64
C GLY A 614 -27.56 14.08 10.71
N ARG A 615 -27.44 13.26 11.78
CA ARG A 615 -28.15 11.98 11.89
C ARG A 615 -29.67 12.18 12.07
N ALA A 616 -30.43 11.46 11.27
CA ALA A 616 -31.88 11.47 11.36
C ALA A 616 -32.37 10.77 12.66
N ARG A 617 -33.56 11.14 13.13
CA ARG A 617 -34.18 10.51 14.31
C ARG A 617 -34.79 9.13 14.03
N SER A 618 -34.95 8.77 12.77
CA SER A 618 -35.50 7.47 12.34
C SER A 618 -34.98 7.09 10.96
N LEU A 619 -34.97 5.80 10.68
CA LEU A 619 -34.56 5.26 9.38
C LEU A 619 -35.39 5.83 8.22
N THR A 620 -36.71 6.01 8.44
CA THR A 620 -37.60 6.61 7.44
C THR A 620 -37.20 8.03 7.04
N LYS A 621 -36.60 8.82 7.96
CA LYS A 621 -36.11 10.16 7.64
C LYS A 621 -34.76 10.18 6.94
N ALA A 622 -33.99 9.11 7.05
CA ALA A 622 -32.76 8.91 6.31
C ALA A 622 -33.01 8.37 4.88
N GLN A 623 -34.23 7.85 4.61
CA GLN A 623 -34.61 7.38 3.28
C GLN A 623 -34.84 8.57 2.34
N ILE A 624 -34.10 8.59 1.22
CA ILE A 624 -34.14 9.66 0.23
C ILE A 624 -34.89 9.27 -1.05
N GLY A 625 -35.21 7.98 -1.21
CA GLY A 625 -35.95 7.51 -2.37
C GLY A 625 -36.08 6.00 -2.47
N THR A 626 -36.55 5.57 -3.63
CA THR A 626 -36.60 4.18 -4.06
C THR A 626 -36.26 4.14 -5.55
N ARG A 627 -35.47 3.17 -5.98
CA ARG A 627 -35.19 2.94 -7.41
C ARG A 627 -35.11 1.46 -7.72
N PRO A 628 -35.42 1.05 -8.97
CA PRO A 628 -35.21 -0.33 -9.39
C PRO A 628 -33.72 -0.65 -9.46
N VAL A 629 -33.31 -1.76 -8.85
CA VAL A 629 -31.96 -2.32 -8.93
C VAL A 629 -32.05 -3.78 -9.34
N TRP A 630 -31.14 -4.20 -10.20
CA TRP A 630 -31.10 -5.57 -10.71
C TRP A 630 -30.39 -6.51 -9.74
N PHE A 631 -31.13 -7.51 -9.25
CA PHE A 631 -30.63 -8.61 -8.43
C PHE A 631 -31.16 -9.94 -8.94
N ASN A 632 -30.32 -10.95 -8.96
CA ASN A 632 -30.69 -12.34 -9.25
C ASN A 632 -31.58 -12.50 -10.50
N GLY A 633 -31.26 -11.76 -11.57
CA GLY A 633 -31.98 -11.88 -12.85
C GLY A 633 -33.29 -11.08 -12.94
N CYS A 634 -33.61 -10.22 -11.98
CA CYS A 634 -34.81 -9.39 -12.01
C CYS A 634 -34.62 -8.02 -11.35
N TRP A 635 -35.44 -7.06 -11.78
CA TRP A 635 -35.53 -5.74 -11.18
C TRP A 635 -36.31 -5.81 -9.86
N GLN A 636 -35.75 -5.18 -8.81
CA GLN A 636 -36.38 -5.10 -7.49
C GLN A 636 -36.42 -3.63 -7.03
N ASP A 637 -37.57 -3.20 -6.54
CA ASP A 637 -37.70 -1.88 -5.91
C ASP A 637 -36.85 -1.83 -4.66
N THR A 638 -35.85 -0.95 -4.66
CA THR A 638 -34.80 -0.90 -3.65
C THR A 638 -34.80 0.44 -2.95
N GLN A 639 -34.84 0.43 -1.62
CA GLN A 639 -34.79 1.64 -0.81
C GLN A 639 -33.42 2.30 -0.90
N VAL A 640 -33.40 3.62 -1.04
CA VAL A 640 -32.19 4.43 -1.09
C VAL A 640 -32.10 5.31 0.14
N PHE A 641 -31.00 5.24 0.88
CA PHE A 641 -30.78 6.00 2.10
C PHE A 641 -29.57 6.94 1.93
N ASP A 642 -29.67 8.11 2.55
CA ASP A 642 -28.52 8.95 2.83
C ASP A 642 -27.75 8.34 4.01
N ARG A 643 -26.55 7.83 3.73
CA ARG A 643 -25.72 7.15 4.72
C ARG A 643 -25.32 8.07 5.88
N GLU A 644 -25.08 9.35 5.61
CA GLU A 644 -24.67 10.31 6.64
C GLU A 644 -25.81 10.64 7.59
N ALA A 645 -27.05 10.50 7.12
CA ALA A 645 -28.25 10.71 7.93
C ALA A 645 -28.73 9.45 8.68
N LEU A 646 -28.06 8.31 8.56
CA LEU A 646 -28.48 7.08 9.25
C LEU A 646 -28.47 7.27 10.78
N PRO A 647 -29.53 6.87 11.51
CA PRO A 647 -29.50 6.81 12.96
C PRO A 647 -28.43 5.84 13.46
N LEU A 648 -27.95 6.06 14.69
CA LEU A 648 -27.14 5.06 15.40
C LEU A 648 -27.91 3.75 15.55
N ASP A 649 -27.21 2.64 15.46
CA ASP A 649 -27.76 1.27 15.58
C ASP A 649 -28.92 0.98 14.61
N ALA A 650 -29.03 1.77 13.52
CA ALA A 650 -30.03 1.55 12.48
C ALA A 650 -29.84 0.18 11.84
N LYS A 651 -30.92 -0.62 11.84
CA LYS A 651 -30.96 -1.93 11.17
C LYS A 651 -31.62 -1.79 9.82
N ILE A 652 -30.91 -2.15 8.77
CA ILE A 652 -31.33 -2.06 7.38
C ILE A 652 -31.34 -3.46 6.79
N LYS A 653 -32.50 -3.89 6.30
CA LYS A 653 -32.63 -5.15 5.57
C LYS A 653 -32.50 -4.89 4.08
N GLY A 654 -31.72 -5.73 3.40
CA GLY A 654 -31.62 -5.72 1.94
C GLY A 654 -32.91 -6.18 1.23
N PRO A 655 -33.15 -5.75 -0.01
CA PRO A 655 -32.23 -4.91 -0.78
C PRO A 655 -32.27 -3.43 -0.39
N ALA A 656 -31.12 -2.81 -0.26
CA ALA A 656 -31.00 -1.38 0.03
C ALA A 656 -29.72 -0.78 -0.58
N VAL A 657 -29.75 0.51 -0.89
CA VAL A 657 -28.61 1.31 -1.34
C VAL A 657 -28.35 2.41 -0.33
N LEU A 658 -27.11 2.50 0.16
CA LEU A 658 -26.68 3.58 1.03
C LEU A 658 -25.77 4.49 0.22
N GLU A 659 -26.21 5.70 -0.07
CA GLU A 659 -25.46 6.69 -0.84
C GLU A 659 -24.70 7.64 0.09
N GLN A 660 -23.48 7.93 -0.29
CA GLN A 660 -22.59 8.88 0.37
C GLN A 660 -21.82 9.66 -0.70
N MET A 661 -21.18 10.77 -0.31
CA MET A 661 -20.45 11.64 -1.23
C MET A 661 -19.34 10.90 -2.00
N ASP A 662 -18.68 9.95 -1.38
CA ASP A 662 -17.45 9.30 -1.81
C ASP A 662 -17.62 7.83 -2.21
N THR A 663 -18.79 7.23 -1.93
CA THR A 663 -19.08 5.82 -2.23
C THR A 663 -20.57 5.48 -2.22
N VAL A 664 -20.89 4.28 -2.68
CA VAL A 664 -22.20 3.63 -2.54
C VAL A 664 -22.02 2.28 -1.88
N VAL A 665 -22.80 2.00 -0.83
CA VAL A 665 -22.86 0.67 -0.19
C VAL A 665 -24.10 -0.05 -0.67
N LEU A 666 -23.94 -1.25 -1.18
CA LEU A 666 -25.03 -2.10 -1.61
C LEU A 666 -25.30 -3.18 -0.57
N ILE A 667 -26.52 -3.22 -0.04
CA ILE A 667 -27.02 -4.29 0.82
C ILE A 667 -27.86 -5.20 -0.06
N GLU A 668 -27.40 -6.42 -0.28
CA GLU A 668 -28.07 -7.36 -1.18
C GLU A 668 -29.33 -7.99 -0.55
N PRO A 669 -30.24 -8.55 -1.33
CA PRO A 669 -31.40 -9.27 -0.80
C PRO A 669 -30.96 -10.36 0.18
N GLY A 670 -31.60 -10.40 1.37
CA GLY A 670 -31.29 -11.35 2.44
C GLY A 670 -30.21 -10.89 3.42
N ASP A 671 -29.41 -9.89 3.08
CA ASP A 671 -28.40 -9.33 3.99
C ASP A 671 -29.02 -8.33 5.00
N GLU A 672 -28.37 -8.18 6.14
CA GLU A 672 -28.75 -7.17 7.16
C GLU A 672 -27.55 -6.29 7.50
N ALA A 673 -27.76 -4.97 7.47
CA ALA A 673 -26.73 -3.99 7.82
C ALA A 673 -27.07 -3.26 9.10
N VAL A 674 -26.04 -2.93 9.90
CA VAL A 674 -26.16 -2.15 11.13
C VAL A 674 -25.16 -0.99 11.08
N SER A 675 -25.63 0.24 11.37
CA SER A 675 -24.76 1.40 11.57
C SER A 675 -24.26 1.42 13.01
N ASP A 676 -22.95 1.39 13.23
CA ASP A 676 -22.36 1.47 14.57
C ASP A 676 -22.23 2.93 15.08
N LYS A 677 -21.70 3.07 16.30
CA LYS A 677 -21.51 4.38 16.95
C LYS A 677 -20.53 5.30 16.19
N ASP A 678 -19.56 4.75 15.50
CA ASP A 678 -18.51 5.48 14.76
C ASP A 678 -18.93 5.75 13.30
N GLY A 679 -20.14 5.32 12.90
CA GLY A 679 -20.68 5.48 11.55
C GLY A 679 -20.24 4.41 10.57
N ASN A 680 -19.56 3.36 11.02
CA ASN A 680 -19.27 2.20 10.18
C ASN A 680 -20.56 1.42 9.90
N ILE A 681 -20.59 0.71 8.79
CA ILE A 681 -21.68 -0.21 8.44
C ILE A 681 -21.16 -1.63 8.53
N LEU A 682 -21.75 -2.41 9.43
CA LEU A 682 -21.52 -3.84 9.53
C LEU A 682 -22.63 -4.58 8.79
N VAL A 683 -22.28 -5.31 7.74
CA VAL A 683 -23.22 -6.11 6.94
C VAL A 683 -23.02 -7.57 7.30
N THR A 684 -24.07 -8.20 7.82
CA THR A 684 -24.13 -9.65 8.05
C THR A 684 -24.77 -10.30 6.81
N LEU A 685 -24.08 -11.25 6.21
CA LEU A 685 -24.56 -11.90 5.00
C LEU A 685 -25.66 -12.93 5.34
N GLY A 686 -26.77 -12.84 4.64
CA GLY A 686 -27.81 -13.85 4.68
C GLY A 686 -27.32 -15.18 4.03
N VAL A 687 -27.87 -16.28 4.51
CA VAL A 687 -27.68 -17.58 3.84
C VAL A 687 -28.38 -17.47 2.49
N ALA A 688 -27.66 -17.73 1.40
CA ALA A 688 -28.26 -17.79 0.08
C ALA A 688 -29.29 -18.94 0.09
N GLU A 689 -30.59 -18.58 -0.10
CA GLU A 689 -31.66 -19.57 -0.31
C GLU A 689 -31.52 -20.24 -1.68
#